data_a43dac270641893ec87d5e99fbefecb9
#
_entry.id   a43dac270641893ec87d5e99fbefecb9
#
_cell.length_a   1.000
_cell.length_b   1.000
_cell.length_c   1.000
_cell.angle_alpha   90.00
_cell.angle_beta   90.00
_cell.angle_gamma   90.00
#
_symmetry.space_group_name_H-M   'P 1'
#
loop_
_entity.id
_entity.type
_entity.pdbx_description
1 polymer ?
#
loop_
_entity_poly.entity_id
_entity_poly.type
_entity_poly.pdbx_seq_one_letter_code
_entity_poly.pdbx_strand_id
1 'polypeptide(L)'
;MDIASRPSEPVENPEVADAAPPPVAPPMIRRTDYAPPAWLVPEVSLDFALGLDGTAVVSDLLVRRNAPGQPLRLAGDGLAAREVRVDGRPSNAWRMDGSDLVIDLDGDEHRVSIETAINPAANSQLMGLYASGGMLCTQCEAEGFRRITFHPDRPDVLSVYRVRMSGPKDQFPILLSNGNCVASGEGDAGTHWAEWHDPWPKPSYLFALVAGDLVATSDSFTTMSGRTVALNIWVRPGDEDRTHHAMRSLVNSMKWDEEAFGREYDLDLFNIVAVSDFNMGAMENKGLNVFNTRYVLADPETATDGDYDAVEGVIGHEYFHNWSGNRITCRDWFQLSLKEGFTVLRDQMFSAAMGSEPVKRIEDVRVLRAAQFPEDSGPLAHPIRPDSYQEISNFYTATVYNKGAEVIRMMRTLAGPERFRRGTDLYFARHDGQAATCEDFIAAIEDGAGLDLRRFRLWYAQAGTPKVTARLTHAGDTATLHLAQQVPATPGQPDKAPMPIPLRLALFDRATGTHSGERLVVLETAEASFSFAGHAARPVLSLNRGFSAPVALEVESDEADLVFLAAHDDDSFARYEALQSLIVRHLVAAASGGLTDAARASGREAIATALAAVLDDAGLDDLMRGELLILPGEGYLAEQFARADPTAIRREREGLKGWLAGRLLARFTALHDRACAVPFALDAAARGARKVKTQALVYLAAGAPEEAARRAAAQYDAADNMTDRQGALMTLCGLSTPARAEKLADFQRRHAGNALVIDKWFSLQAGSLHPDALAHVKALAGHADFTLTNPNRVRSLYMAFAANPAAFHDPSGEGYRIIADLILALDPINAQTAARFVPPLGRWRRIEEGRAALMRAELERIAAAPNLSRDTFEQVTRSLG
;
A
#
# COMPACT_ATOMS: atom_id res chain seq x y z
N MET A 1 75.77 -11.08 40.90
CA MET A 1 75.07 -11.53 42.12
C MET A 1 73.65 -11.88 41.69
N ASP A 2 73.42 -13.15 41.85
CA ASP A 2 72.14 -13.82 41.44
C ASP A 2 70.89 -13.24 42.08
N ILE A 3 69.81 -13.17 41.28
CA ILE A 3 68.46 -13.26 41.81
C ILE A 3 67.74 -14.31 41.00
N ALA A 4 67.48 -15.41 41.70
CA ALA A 4 66.83 -16.61 41.20
C ALA A 4 65.31 -16.44 40.96
N SER A 5 64.88 -17.09 39.92
CA SER A 5 63.58 -17.68 39.54
C SER A 5 62.48 -17.80 40.63
N ARG A 6 61.29 -17.18 40.33
CA ARG A 6 60.00 -17.72 40.85
C ARG A 6 59.22 -18.28 39.70
N PRO A 7 58.48 -19.41 39.87
CA PRO A 7 57.64 -19.95 38.81
C PRO A 7 56.36 -19.13 38.63
N SER A 8 56.00 -18.88 37.38
CA SER A 8 54.74 -18.26 36.99
C SER A 8 53.57 -19.21 37.23
N GLU A 9 52.57 -18.73 37.99
CA GLU A 9 51.26 -19.37 38.07
C GLU A 9 50.53 -19.35 36.73
N PRO A 10 49.73 -20.35 36.37
CA PRO A 10 48.99 -20.34 35.11
C PRO A 10 47.85 -19.32 35.19
N VAL A 11 47.81 -18.45 34.18
CA VAL A 11 46.68 -17.54 33.95
C VAL A 11 45.48 -18.40 33.52
N GLU A 12 44.44 -18.47 34.36
CA GLU A 12 43.14 -19.02 33.98
C GLU A 12 42.57 -18.22 32.79
N ASN A 13 42.23 -18.92 31.71
CA ASN A 13 41.47 -18.36 30.60
C ASN A 13 40.12 -17.84 31.14
N PRO A 14 39.68 -16.64 30.77
CA PRO A 14 38.32 -16.23 31.12
C PRO A 14 37.34 -17.21 30.44
N GLU A 15 36.43 -17.75 31.23
CA GLU A 15 35.30 -18.54 30.74
C GLU A 15 34.63 -17.83 29.58
N VAL A 16 34.51 -18.52 28.46
CA VAL A 16 33.69 -18.10 27.31
C VAL A 16 32.30 -18.02 27.87
N ALA A 17 31.78 -16.79 28.01
CA ALA A 17 30.40 -16.58 28.37
C ALA A 17 29.52 -17.41 27.40
N ASP A 18 28.70 -18.30 27.93
CA ASP A 18 27.73 -19.07 27.16
C ASP A 18 26.94 -18.10 26.30
N ALA A 19 26.96 -18.33 24.98
CA ALA A 19 26.16 -17.59 24.06
C ALA A 19 24.70 -17.71 24.50
N ALA A 20 24.01 -16.58 24.63
CA ALA A 20 22.58 -16.57 24.94
C ALA A 20 21.85 -17.55 24.02
N PRO A 21 20.89 -18.35 24.52
CA PRO A 21 20.16 -19.28 23.67
C PRO A 21 19.52 -18.51 22.52
N PRO A 22 19.48 -19.10 21.31
CA PRO A 22 18.87 -18.44 20.17
C PRO A 22 17.41 -18.06 20.50
N PRO A 23 16.90 -16.94 19.98
CA PRO A 23 15.55 -16.50 20.26
C PRO A 23 14.55 -17.60 19.88
N VAL A 24 13.62 -17.91 20.78
CA VAL A 24 12.56 -18.89 20.53
C VAL A 24 11.67 -18.31 19.43
N ALA A 25 11.58 -19.01 18.30
CA ALA A 25 10.76 -18.58 17.19
C ALA A 25 9.28 -18.41 17.64
N PRO A 26 8.61 -17.31 17.29
CA PRO A 26 7.19 -17.13 17.56
C PRO A 26 6.36 -18.30 16.99
N PRO A 27 5.24 -18.66 17.61
CA PRO A 27 4.40 -19.76 17.14
C PRO A 27 3.83 -19.46 15.75
N MET A 28 3.82 -20.47 14.89
CA MET A 28 3.19 -20.40 13.58
C MET A 28 1.69 -20.58 13.71
N ILE A 29 0.91 -19.60 13.28
CA ILE A 29 -0.56 -19.67 13.18
C ILE A 29 -0.91 -20.17 11.79
N ARG A 30 -1.81 -21.18 11.69
CA ARG A 30 -2.19 -21.83 10.43
C ARG A 30 -3.68 -21.66 10.16
N ARG A 31 -4.03 -21.47 8.91
CA ARG A 31 -5.44 -21.34 8.47
C ARG A 31 -6.28 -22.58 8.82
N THR A 32 -5.65 -23.74 8.81
CA THR A 32 -6.30 -25.03 9.18
C THR A 32 -6.62 -25.15 10.66
N ASP A 33 -6.01 -24.33 11.50
CA ASP A 33 -6.18 -24.37 12.95
C ASP A 33 -7.38 -23.51 13.42
N TYR A 34 -8.09 -22.88 12.48
CA TYR A 34 -9.28 -22.12 12.81
C TYR A 34 -10.32 -22.99 13.54
N ALA A 35 -10.76 -22.47 14.66
CA ALA A 35 -11.93 -22.99 15.38
C ALA A 35 -12.84 -21.80 15.73
N PRO A 36 -14.16 -21.98 15.70
CA PRO A 36 -15.09 -20.96 16.17
C PRO A 36 -14.74 -20.52 17.60
N PRO A 37 -15.01 -19.26 17.98
CA PRO A 37 -14.74 -18.78 19.32
C PRO A 37 -15.51 -19.61 20.36
N ALA A 38 -14.85 -20.01 21.45
CA ALA A 38 -15.49 -20.80 22.53
C ALA A 38 -16.54 -19.99 23.30
N TRP A 39 -16.35 -18.66 23.29
CA TRP A 39 -17.28 -17.69 23.87
C TRP A 39 -17.51 -16.55 22.90
N LEU A 40 -18.76 -16.13 22.76
CA LEU A 40 -19.18 -14.92 22.05
C LEU A 40 -19.25 -13.75 23.01
N VAL A 41 -19.09 -12.53 22.50
CA VAL A 41 -19.23 -11.28 23.27
C VAL A 41 -20.23 -10.39 22.53
N PRO A 42 -21.54 -10.57 22.71
CA PRO A 42 -22.53 -9.78 21.95
C PRO A 42 -22.56 -8.30 22.35
N GLU A 43 -22.19 -7.95 23.59
CA GLU A 43 -22.18 -6.58 24.07
C GLU A 43 -20.86 -6.25 24.77
N VAL A 44 -20.34 -5.06 24.47
CA VAL A 44 -19.15 -4.46 25.13
C VAL A 44 -19.50 -3.06 25.61
N SER A 45 -19.33 -2.80 26.91
CA SER A 45 -19.37 -1.44 27.45
C SER A 45 -17.98 -1.07 27.96
N LEU A 46 -17.49 0.10 27.56
CA LEU A 46 -16.18 0.62 27.96
C LEU A 46 -16.36 1.95 28.67
N ASP A 47 -15.68 2.12 29.78
CA ASP A 47 -15.59 3.42 30.51
C ASP A 47 -14.12 3.81 30.63
N PHE A 48 -13.77 4.97 30.04
CA PHE A 48 -12.44 5.52 30.02
C PHE A 48 -12.34 6.75 30.91
N ALA A 49 -11.42 6.72 31.90
CA ALA A 49 -10.93 7.92 32.55
C ALA A 49 -9.62 8.34 31.87
N LEU A 50 -9.70 9.32 30.95
CA LEU A 50 -8.64 9.70 30.04
C LEU A 50 -7.55 10.55 30.70
N GLY A 51 -6.30 10.24 30.37
CA GLY A 51 -5.11 11.02 30.67
C GLY A 51 -3.96 10.58 29.79
N LEU A 52 -3.04 11.49 29.45
CA LEU A 52 -1.90 11.20 28.57
C LEU A 52 -0.94 10.18 29.20
N ASP A 53 -0.56 10.40 30.47
CA ASP A 53 0.39 9.54 31.18
C ASP A 53 -0.26 8.33 31.87
N GLY A 54 -1.57 8.33 31.95
CA GLY A 54 -2.33 7.23 32.55
C GLY A 54 -3.81 7.31 32.22
N THR A 55 -4.34 6.31 31.56
CA THR A 55 -5.76 6.12 31.28
C THR A 55 -6.24 4.85 31.99
N ALA A 56 -7.28 4.98 32.81
CA ALA A 56 -7.97 3.83 33.40
C ALA A 56 -9.10 3.38 32.46
N VAL A 57 -9.26 2.08 32.33
CA VAL A 57 -10.28 1.47 31.45
C VAL A 57 -11.04 0.42 32.23
N VAL A 58 -12.36 0.55 32.31
CA VAL A 58 -13.26 -0.51 32.77
C VAL A 58 -14.01 -1.07 31.58
N SER A 59 -13.81 -2.35 31.28
CA SER A 59 -14.60 -3.08 30.30
C SER A 59 -15.65 -3.95 31.00
N ASP A 60 -16.89 -3.92 30.50
CA ASP A 60 -17.97 -4.81 30.91
C ASP A 60 -18.45 -5.60 29.67
N LEU A 61 -18.24 -6.90 29.71
CA LEU A 61 -18.47 -7.82 28.59
C LEU A 61 -19.66 -8.71 28.93
N LEU A 62 -20.70 -8.71 28.10
CA LEU A 62 -21.67 -9.80 28.12
C LEU A 62 -21.07 -10.97 27.35
N VAL A 63 -20.81 -12.10 28.01
CA VAL A 63 -20.19 -13.28 27.40
C VAL A 63 -21.20 -14.43 27.34
N ARG A 64 -21.26 -15.13 26.21
CA ARG A 64 -22.12 -16.31 25.96
C ARG A 64 -21.29 -17.50 25.51
N ARG A 65 -21.51 -18.64 26.16
CA ARG A 65 -20.83 -19.88 25.80
C ARG A 65 -21.27 -20.35 24.41
N ASN A 66 -20.28 -20.58 23.54
CA ASN A 66 -20.47 -21.13 22.21
C ASN A 66 -19.97 -22.59 22.10
N ALA A 67 -18.96 -22.95 22.91
CA ALA A 67 -18.46 -24.33 22.98
C ALA A 67 -18.37 -24.81 24.45
N PRO A 68 -18.85 -26.02 24.76
CA PRO A 68 -18.81 -26.52 26.13
C PRO A 68 -17.39 -26.86 26.60
N GLY A 69 -17.16 -26.74 27.91
CA GLY A 69 -15.95 -27.21 28.57
C GLY A 69 -14.71 -26.36 28.34
N GLN A 70 -14.83 -25.20 27.69
CA GLN A 70 -13.73 -24.26 27.47
C GLN A 70 -13.85 -23.07 28.42
N PRO A 71 -12.74 -22.63 29.07
CA PRO A 71 -12.74 -21.39 29.83
C PRO A 71 -12.90 -20.18 28.89
N LEU A 72 -13.30 -19.04 29.45
CA LEU A 72 -13.25 -17.78 28.76
C LEU A 72 -11.77 -17.33 28.66
N ARG A 73 -11.24 -17.22 27.45
CA ARG A 73 -9.88 -16.72 27.19
C ARG A 73 -9.96 -15.35 26.53
N LEU A 74 -9.31 -14.38 27.14
CA LEU A 74 -9.26 -12.99 26.70
C LEU A 74 -7.81 -12.62 26.43
N ALA A 75 -7.50 -12.22 25.20
CA ALA A 75 -6.17 -11.79 24.82
C ALA A 75 -5.82 -10.44 25.49
N GLY A 76 -4.59 -10.30 25.92
CA GLY A 76 -4.00 -9.07 26.42
C GLY A 76 -2.56 -8.91 25.93
N ASP A 77 -2.09 -7.67 25.82
CA ASP A 77 -0.69 -7.37 25.49
C ASP A 77 -0.20 -6.20 26.35
N GLY A 78 0.78 -6.48 27.23
CA GLY A 78 1.32 -5.51 28.16
C GLY A 78 0.35 -5.06 29.26
N LEU A 79 -0.75 -5.80 29.48
CA LEU A 79 -1.80 -5.47 30.45
C LEU A 79 -1.67 -6.25 31.75
N ALA A 80 -2.15 -5.63 32.83
CA ALA A 80 -2.42 -6.28 34.09
C ALA A 80 -3.89 -6.04 34.47
N ALA A 81 -4.61 -7.11 34.82
CA ALA A 81 -5.94 -7.01 35.36
C ALA A 81 -5.84 -6.50 36.82
N ARG A 82 -6.42 -5.33 37.10
CA ARG A 82 -6.44 -4.74 38.44
C ARG A 82 -7.57 -5.31 39.30
N GLU A 83 -8.73 -5.48 38.69
CA GLU A 83 -9.91 -6.11 39.29
C GLU A 83 -10.65 -6.90 38.22
N VAL A 84 -11.13 -8.10 38.55
CA VAL A 84 -12.03 -8.93 37.74
C VAL A 84 -13.29 -9.21 38.54
N ARG A 85 -14.44 -8.91 37.93
CA ARG A 85 -15.76 -9.20 38.52
C ARG A 85 -16.54 -10.10 37.55
N VAL A 86 -17.27 -11.06 38.10
CA VAL A 86 -18.21 -11.90 37.39
C VAL A 86 -19.60 -11.69 38.02
N ASP A 87 -20.58 -11.33 37.18
CA ASP A 87 -21.94 -11.01 37.59
C ASP A 87 -22.00 -9.99 38.74
N GLY A 88 -21.16 -8.94 38.63
CA GLY A 88 -21.05 -7.82 39.60
C GLY A 88 -20.29 -8.16 40.88
N ARG A 89 -19.75 -9.39 41.01
CA ARG A 89 -19.03 -9.82 42.24
C ARG A 89 -17.53 -9.99 41.92
N PRO A 90 -16.63 -9.52 42.80
CA PRO A 90 -15.20 -9.79 42.69
C PRO A 90 -14.96 -11.30 42.54
N SER A 91 -14.14 -11.69 41.58
CA SER A 91 -13.83 -13.10 41.30
C SER A 91 -12.32 -13.35 41.39
N ASN A 92 -11.97 -14.51 41.96
CA ASN A 92 -10.61 -15.04 41.95
C ASN A 92 -10.49 -16.29 41.06
N ALA A 93 -11.55 -16.64 40.31
CA ALA A 93 -11.58 -17.79 39.39
C ALA A 93 -10.93 -17.44 38.04
N TRP A 94 -9.80 -16.75 38.11
CA TRP A 94 -9.04 -16.38 36.90
C TRP A 94 -7.53 -16.55 37.12
N ARG A 95 -6.80 -16.61 35.97
CA ARG A 95 -5.32 -16.69 35.97
C ARG A 95 -4.79 -16.06 34.70
N MET A 96 -3.54 -15.62 34.75
CA MET A 96 -2.79 -15.26 33.55
C MET A 96 -2.20 -16.54 32.94
N ASP A 97 -2.29 -16.67 31.61
CA ASP A 97 -1.64 -17.69 30.82
C ASP A 97 -0.86 -16.98 29.69
N GLY A 98 0.44 -16.75 29.95
CA GLY A 98 1.20 -15.78 29.16
C GLY A 98 0.64 -14.38 29.31
N SER A 99 0.26 -13.75 28.23
CA SER A 99 -0.40 -12.45 28.20
C SER A 99 -1.94 -12.51 28.30
N ASP A 100 -2.53 -13.70 28.18
CA ASP A 100 -3.98 -13.89 28.17
C ASP A 100 -4.55 -13.99 29.60
N LEU A 101 -5.71 -13.40 29.78
CA LEU A 101 -6.54 -13.58 30.97
C LEU A 101 -7.50 -14.75 30.73
N VAL A 102 -7.42 -15.78 31.57
CA VAL A 102 -8.28 -16.98 31.47
C VAL A 102 -9.18 -17.04 32.70
N ILE A 103 -10.50 -17.11 32.45
CA ILE A 103 -11.54 -17.12 33.49
C ILE A 103 -12.35 -18.41 33.40
N ASP A 104 -12.45 -19.14 34.50
CA ASP A 104 -13.27 -20.32 34.59
C ASP A 104 -14.70 -19.93 34.99
N LEU A 105 -15.66 -20.17 34.10
CA LEU A 105 -17.09 -19.81 34.24
C LEU A 105 -17.97 -21.06 34.22
N ASP A 106 -18.92 -21.14 35.16
CA ASP A 106 -19.78 -22.30 35.31
C ASP A 106 -21.06 -22.29 34.44
N GLY A 107 -21.59 -21.12 34.09
CA GLY A 107 -22.82 -20.98 33.29
C GLY A 107 -22.58 -20.75 31.80
N ASP A 108 -23.65 -20.48 31.10
CA ASP A 108 -23.66 -20.24 29.65
C ASP A 108 -23.68 -18.74 29.29
N GLU A 109 -24.05 -17.88 30.23
CA GLU A 109 -24.07 -16.42 30.05
C GLU A 109 -23.62 -15.72 31.34
N HIS A 110 -22.69 -14.77 31.22
CA HIS A 110 -22.18 -13.99 32.34
C HIS A 110 -21.88 -12.54 31.91
N ARG A 111 -21.85 -11.63 32.88
CA ARG A 111 -21.23 -10.32 32.75
C ARG A 111 -19.86 -10.34 33.43
N VAL A 112 -18.83 -10.04 32.64
CA VAL A 112 -17.44 -10.00 33.10
C VAL A 112 -16.95 -8.56 33.03
N SER A 113 -16.61 -7.99 34.17
CA SER A 113 -16.05 -6.63 34.25
C SER A 113 -14.57 -6.71 34.60
N ILE A 114 -13.73 -5.96 33.90
CA ILE A 114 -12.27 -5.97 34.06
C ILE A 114 -11.76 -4.54 34.09
N GLU A 115 -10.97 -4.21 35.10
CA GLU A 115 -10.27 -2.93 35.20
C GLU A 115 -8.81 -3.09 34.75
N THR A 116 -8.38 -2.21 33.85
CA THR A 116 -7.00 -2.10 33.36
C THR A 116 -6.52 -0.65 33.46
N ALA A 117 -5.21 -0.44 33.36
CA ALA A 117 -4.63 0.89 33.19
C ALA A 117 -3.49 0.83 32.18
N ILE A 118 -3.44 1.87 31.36
CA ILE A 118 -2.48 2.00 30.25
C ILE A 118 -1.82 3.38 30.27
N ASN A 119 -0.65 3.51 29.66
CA ASN A 119 0.06 4.78 29.51
C ASN A 119 0.18 5.13 28.01
N PRO A 120 -0.73 5.95 27.49
CA PRO A 120 -0.72 6.31 26.07
C PRO A 120 0.52 7.09 25.63
N ALA A 121 1.09 7.95 26.49
CA ALA A 121 2.28 8.73 26.17
C ALA A 121 3.54 7.86 26.01
N ALA A 122 3.61 6.72 26.70
CA ALA A 122 4.71 5.77 26.59
C ALA A 122 4.57 4.79 25.40
N ASN A 123 3.43 4.80 24.70
CA ASN A 123 3.14 3.87 23.63
C ASN A 123 3.77 4.32 22.31
N SER A 124 5.03 3.96 22.07
CA SER A 124 5.76 4.24 20.84
C SER A 124 5.42 3.29 19.67
N GLN A 125 4.75 2.17 19.94
CA GLN A 125 4.32 1.21 18.90
C GLN A 125 3.18 1.76 18.05
N LEU A 126 2.45 2.76 18.53
CA LEU A 126 1.27 3.36 17.89
C LEU A 126 0.18 2.32 17.56
N MET A 127 -0.02 1.37 18.49
CA MET A 127 -1.04 0.32 18.46
C MET A 127 -1.81 0.30 19.77
N GLY A 128 -3.13 0.09 19.73
CA GLY A 128 -4.01 0.35 20.87
C GLY A 128 -4.26 1.84 21.05
N LEU A 129 -4.38 2.32 22.29
CA LEU A 129 -4.51 3.75 22.61
C LEU A 129 -3.13 4.37 22.82
N TYR A 130 -2.85 5.47 22.12
CA TYR A 130 -1.58 6.19 22.21
C TYR A 130 -1.76 7.71 22.11
N ALA A 131 -0.71 8.46 22.43
CA ALA A 131 -0.69 9.91 22.33
C ALA A 131 0.02 10.37 21.04
N SER A 132 -0.59 11.33 20.32
CA SER A 132 -0.01 12.00 19.15
C SER A 132 -0.20 13.50 19.27
N GLY A 133 0.88 14.25 19.50
CA GLY A 133 0.85 15.70 19.55
C GLY A 133 -0.15 16.29 20.55
N GLY A 134 -0.31 15.70 21.73
CA GLY A 134 -1.20 16.12 22.80
C GLY A 134 -2.64 15.60 22.73
N MET A 135 -3.00 14.89 21.67
CA MET A 135 -4.28 14.18 21.57
C MET A 135 -4.10 12.69 21.81
N LEU A 136 -5.17 12.00 22.20
CA LEU A 136 -5.27 10.56 22.29
C LEU A 136 -5.95 10.02 21.01
N CYS A 137 -5.46 8.91 20.48
CA CYS A 137 -6.07 8.21 19.35
C CYS A 137 -5.78 6.70 19.42
N THR A 138 -6.55 5.92 18.68
CA THR A 138 -6.42 4.47 18.64
C THR A 138 -6.03 3.96 17.27
N GLN A 139 -5.29 2.83 17.26
CA GLN A 139 -5.15 1.92 16.14
C GLN A 139 -5.32 0.48 16.63
N CYS A 140 -6.39 -0.19 16.23
CA CYS A 140 -6.72 -1.52 16.73
C CYS A 140 -6.52 -2.63 15.70
N GLU A 141 -6.49 -2.36 14.42
CA GLU A 141 -6.22 -3.37 13.39
C GLU A 141 -4.71 -3.69 13.29
N ALA A 142 -4.32 -4.97 13.31
CA ALA A 142 -5.17 -6.17 13.39
C ALA A 142 -5.50 -6.56 14.83
N GLU A 143 -4.55 -6.46 15.79
CA GLU A 143 -4.63 -7.02 17.14
C GLU A 143 -4.24 -5.98 18.21
N GLY A 144 -4.58 -4.70 17.97
CA GLY A 144 -4.26 -3.59 18.89
C GLY A 144 -5.26 -3.40 20.03
N PHE A 145 -6.48 -3.90 19.93
CA PHE A 145 -7.49 -3.73 20.98
C PHE A 145 -7.07 -4.40 22.29
N ARG A 146 -6.36 -5.54 22.23
CA ARG A 146 -5.78 -6.27 23.37
C ARG A 146 -4.72 -5.49 24.15
N ARG A 147 -4.30 -4.31 23.65
CA ARG A 147 -3.41 -3.37 24.35
C ARG A 147 -4.17 -2.33 25.16
N ILE A 148 -5.50 -2.28 25.03
CA ILE A 148 -6.37 -1.36 25.75
C ILE A 148 -7.02 -2.07 26.94
N THR A 149 -7.64 -3.22 26.67
CA THR A 149 -8.30 -4.08 27.67
C THR A 149 -8.29 -5.53 27.19
N PHE A 150 -8.55 -6.46 28.11
CA PHE A 150 -8.66 -7.88 27.79
C PHE A 150 -9.93 -8.18 27.00
N HIS A 151 -9.78 -8.83 25.84
CA HIS A 151 -10.86 -9.16 24.92
C HIS A 151 -10.51 -10.40 24.09
N PRO A 152 -11.45 -11.18 23.52
CA PRO A 152 -11.11 -12.25 22.58
C PRO A 152 -10.27 -11.77 21.37
N ASP A 153 -10.42 -10.52 20.98
CA ASP A 153 -9.63 -9.77 19.98
C ASP A 153 -9.38 -10.53 18.67
N ARG A 154 -10.48 -11.04 18.11
CA ARG A 154 -10.51 -11.75 16.84
C ARG A 154 -11.66 -11.23 15.97
N PRO A 155 -11.53 -11.26 14.63
CA PRO A 155 -12.47 -10.59 13.73
C PRO A 155 -13.84 -11.26 13.64
N ASP A 156 -14.01 -12.51 14.09
CA ASP A 156 -15.30 -13.22 14.12
C ASP A 156 -16.07 -13.09 15.45
N VAL A 157 -15.58 -12.28 16.38
CA VAL A 157 -16.32 -11.92 17.60
C VAL A 157 -16.91 -10.53 17.39
N LEU A 158 -18.20 -10.49 17.08
CA LEU A 158 -18.97 -9.31 16.74
C LEU A 158 -19.74 -8.80 17.95
N SER A 159 -19.58 -7.54 18.31
CA SER A 159 -20.17 -6.93 19.49
C SER A 159 -20.82 -5.59 19.17
N VAL A 160 -21.90 -5.27 19.86
CA VAL A 160 -22.45 -3.91 19.96
C VAL A 160 -21.66 -3.15 21.03
N TYR A 161 -21.21 -1.95 20.73
CA TYR A 161 -20.35 -1.18 21.61
C TYR A 161 -21.07 0.03 22.20
N ARG A 162 -20.93 0.21 23.53
CA ARG A 162 -21.18 1.45 24.26
C ARG A 162 -19.88 1.95 24.85
N VAL A 163 -19.57 3.21 24.63
CA VAL A 163 -18.30 3.81 25.06
C VAL A 163 -18.58 5.10 25.80
N ARG A 164 -18.21 5.15 27.08
CA ARG A 164 -18.18 6.36 27.88
C ARG A 164 -16.74 6.83 28.04
N MET A 165 -16.51 8.10 27.83
CA MET A 165 -15.20 8.73 28.02
C MET A 165 -15.36 9.92 28.93
N SER A 166 -14.42 10.11 29.84
CA SER A 166 -14.34 11.30 30.70
C SER A 166 -12.89 11.78 30.80
N GLY A 167 -12.67 13.09 30.84
CA GLY A 167 -11.33 13.65 30.95
C GLY A 167 -11.33 15.16 31.23
N PRO A 168 -10.15 15.76 31.49
CA PRO A 168 -9.98 17.20 31.63
C PRO A 168 -10.43 17.93 30.35
N LYS A 169 -11.37 18.85 30.45
CA LYS A 169 -11.95 19.55 29.29
C LYS A 169 -10.98 20.50 28.62
N ASP A 170 -10.03 21.04 29.33
CA ASP A 170 -8.97 21.90 28.82
C ASP A 170 -7.93 21.13 27.99
N GLN A 171 -7.73 19.84 28.31
CA GLN A 171 -6.82 18.97 27.59
C GLN A 171 -7.50 18.23 26.42
N PHE A 172 -8.73 17.78 26.60
CA PHE A 172 -9.51 17.01 25.65
C PHE A 172 -10.90 17.66 25.41
N PRO A 173 -10.98 18.84 24.79
CA PRO A 173 -12.27 19.51 24.57
C PRO A 173 -13.22 18.71 23.67
N ILE A 174 -12.68 17.81 22.83
CA ILE A 174 -13.44 16.92 21.93
C ILE A 174 -13.23 15.46 22.35
N LEU A 175 -14.32 14.69 22.42
CA LEU A 175 -14.35 13.26 22.77
C LEU A 175 -15.15 12.50 21.71
N LEU A 176 -14.49 11.67 20.88
CA LEU A 176 -15.09 10.95 19.77
C LEU A 176 -14.91 9.44 19.92
N SER A 177 -15.93 8.66 19.52
CA SER A 177 -15.85 7.21 19.38
C SER A 177 -16.77 6.73 18.26
N ASN A 178 -16.88 5.41 18.10
CA ASN A 178 -17.72 4.78 17.09
C ASN A 178 -19.23 5.03 17.33
N GLY A 179 -19.99 5.08 16.23
CA GLY A 179 -21.46 5.18 16.30
C GLY A 179 -21.95 6.61 16.49
N ASN A 180 -23.07 6.77 17.20
CA ASN A 180 -23.71 8.06 17.45
C ASN A 180 -23.43 8.51 18.89
N CYS A 181 -23.19 9.83 19.10
CA CYS A 181 -23.11 10.40 20.44
C CYS A 181 -24.53 10.44 21.04
N VAL A 182 -24.75 9.67 22.10
CA VAL A 182 -26.09 9.52 22.72
C VAL A 182 -26.27 10.41 23.95
N ALA A 183 -25.18 10.79 24.62
CA ALA A 183 -25.18 11.69 25.75
C ALA A 183 -23.84 12.37 25.94
N SER A 184 -23.84 13.56 26.54
CA SER A 184 -22.63 14.26 26.96
C SER A 184 -22.96 15.23 28.13
N GLY A 185 -21.95 15.62 28.88
CA GLY A 185 -22.18 16.56 30.01
C GLY A 185 -20.89 16.99 30.70
N GLU A 186 -21.05 17.99 31.56
CA GLU A 186 -19.96 18.43 32.43
C GLU A 186 -19.79 17.45 33.60
N GLY A 187 -18.55 17.25 34.02
CA GLY A 187 -18.18 16.51 35.22
C GLY A 187 -17.67 17.43 36.34
N ASP A 188 -17.18 16.84 37.41
CA ASP A 188 -16.57 17.58 38.52
C ASP A 188 -15.15 18.05 38.15
N ALA A 189 -14.67 19.09 38.84
CA ALA A 189 -13.28 19.57 38.79
C ALA A 189 -12.75 19.91 37.40
N GLY A 190 -13.61 20.43 36.49
CA GLY A 190 -13.20 20.81 35.13
C GLY A 190 -13.10 19.65 34.15
N THR A 191 -13.65 18.49 34.52
CA THR A 191 -13.82 17.37 33.60
C THR A 191 -15.12 17.47 32.82
N HIS A 192 -15.22 16.73 31.73
CA HIS A 192 -16.45 16.49 30.99
C HIS A 192 -16.48 15.05 30.50
N TRP A 193 -17.61 14.63 29.94
CA TRP A 193 -17.78 13.27 29.43
C TRP A 193 -18.69 13.23 28.23
N ALA A 194 -18.50 12.18 27.40
CA ALA A 194 -19.37 11.81 26.30
C ALA A 194 -19.63 10.31 26.31
N GLU A 195 -20.83 9.93 25.88
CA GLU A 195 -21.24 8.53 25.68
C GLU A 195 -21.63 8.30 24.23
N TRP A 196 -21.06 7.27 23.65
CA TRP A 196 -21.24 6.84 22.27
C TRP A 196 -21.86 5.46 22.19
N HIS A 197 -22.70 5.23 21.19
CA HIS A 197 -23.33 3.94 20.95
C HIS A 197 -23.26 3.60 19.46
N ASP A 198 -22.58 2.50 19.14
CA ASP A 198 -22.61 1.92 17.81
C ASP A 198 -23.59 0.72 17.83
N PRO A 199 -24.74 0.83 17.14
CA PRO A 199 -25.77 -0.20 17.18
C PRO A 199 -25.43 -1.40 16.29
N TRP A 200 -24.41 -1.26 15.41
CA TRP A 200 -24.01 -2.33 14.51
C TRP A 200 -22.97 -3.23 15.16
N PRO A 201 -23.21 -4.57 15.20
CA PRO A 201 -22.20 -5.50 15.69
C PRO A 201 -20.94 -5.43 14.85
N LYS A 202 -19.78 -5.20 15.51
CA LYS A 202 -18.47 -5.12 14.86
C LYS A 202 -17.40 -5.83 15.67
N PRO A 203 -16.31 -6.30 15.03
CA PRO A 203 -15.14 -6.83 15.74
C PRO A 203 -14.35 -5.71 16.42
N SER A 204 -13.49 -6.11 17.36
CA SER A 204 -12.66 -5.21 18.17
C SER A 204 -11.68 -4.37 17.35
N TYR A 205 -11.22 -4.86 16.20
CA TYR A 205 -10.26 -4.12 15.38
C TYR A 205 -10.85 -2.83 14.78
N LEU A 206 -12.17 -2.72 14.69
CA LEU A 206 -12.88 -1.52 14.22
C LEU A 206 -13.18 -0.50 15.33
N PHE A 207 -12.82 -0.80 16.57
CA PHE A 207 -12.95 0.14 17.67
C PHE A 207 -12.06 1.35 17.47
N ALA A 208 -12.61 2.54 17.72
CA ALA A 208 -11.87 3.80 17.75
C ALA A 208 -12.29 4.71 18.88
N LEU A 209 -11.29 5.43 19.40
CA LEU A 209 -11.42 6.53 20.33
C LEU A 209 -10.46 7.64 19.95
N VAL A 210 -10.94 8.88 19.92
CA VAL A 210 -10.10 10.07 19.74
C VAL A 210 -10.52 11.12 20.76
N ALA A 211 -9.53 11.71 21.43
CA ALA A 211 -9.76 12.81 22.39
C ALA A 211 -8.65 13.86 22.22
N GLY A 212 -9.02 15.14 22.12
CA GLY A 212 -8.02 16.20 21.96
C GLY A 212 -8.60 17.56 21.62
N ASP A 213 -7.70 18.52 21.41
CA ASP A 213 -8.04 19.85 20.90
C ASP A 213 -8.16 19.78 19.37
N LEU A 214 -9.41 19.69 18.90
CA LEU A 214 -9.76 19.50 17.51
C LEU A 214 -10.87 20.45 17.09
N VAL A 215 -10.87 20.81 15.82
CA VAL A 215 -11.92 21.59 15.15
C VAL A 215 -12.45 20.82 13.96
N ALA A 216 -13.73 20.98 13.66
CA ALA A 216 -14.39 20.27 12.56
C ALA A 216 -14.69 21.19 11.37
N THR A 217 -14.39 20.72 10.17
CA THR A 217 -15.09 21.16 8.96
C THR A 217 -16.29 20.23 8.77
N SER A 218 -17.49 20.80 8.66
CA SER A 218 -18.74 20.03 8.62
C SER A 218 -19.52 20.25 7.33
N ASP A 219 -20.20 19.20 6.88
CA ASP A 219 -21.12 19.18 5.75
C ASP A 219 -22.21 18.13 6.01
N SER A 220 -23.05 17.85 5.04
CA SER A 220 -24.05 16.79 5.10
C SER A 220 -24.26 16.12 3.75
N PHE A 221 -24.66 14.87 3.79
CA PHE A 221 -25.05 14.10 2.61
C PHE A 221 -26.47 13.57 2.78
N THR A 222 -27.31 13.72 1.75
CA THR A 222 -28.63 13.08 1.73
C THR A 222 -28.55 11.81 0.92
N THR A 223 -28.79 10.69 1.60
CA THR A 223 -28.70 9.34 1.02
C THR A 223 -29.85 9.08 0.03
N MET A 224 -29.74 8.04 -0.79
CA MET A 224 -30.76 7.65 -1.77
C MET A 224 -32.13 7.34 -1.14
N SER A 225 -32.19 6.93 0.14
CA SER A 225 -33.44 6.73 0.89
C SER A 225 -34.00 8.07 1.48
N GLY A 226 -33.28 9.19 1.34
CA GLY A 226 -33.69 10.50 1.84
C GLY A 226 -33.25 10.80 3.28
N ARG A 227 -32.39 9.99 3.87
CA ARG A 227 -31.83 10.21 5.21
C ARG A 227 -30.66 11.18 5.12
N THR A 228 -30.57 12.15 6.04
CA THR A 228 -29.44 13.06 6.12
C THR A 228 -28.37 12.51 7.05
N VAL A 229 -27.13 12.47 6.58
CA VAL A 229 -25.93 12.08 7.33
C VAL A 229 -25.07 13.31 7.56
N ALA A 230 -24.72 13.59 8.82
CA ALA A 230 -23.77 14.64 9.17
C ALA A 230 -22.35 14.19 8.86
N LEU A 231 -21.56 15.02 8.19
CA LEU A 231 -20.18 14.74 7.81
C LEU A 231 -19.24 15.68 8.55
N ASN A 232 -18.23 15.15 9.23
CA ASN A 232 -17.26 15.97 9.96
C ASN A 232 -15.84 15.50 9.68
N ILE A 233 -14.96 16.44 9.36
CA ILE A 233 -13.51 16.21 9.28
C ILE A 233 -12.85 16.99 10.40
N TRP A 234 -12.31 16.27 11.37
CA TRP A 234 -11.67 16.80 12.55
C TRP A 234 -10.16 16.91 12.35
N VAL A 235 -9.65 18.12 12.57
CA VAL A 235 -8.23 18.46 12.41
C VAL A 235 -7.77 19.29 13.61
N ARG A 236 -6.48 19.49 13.74
CA ARG A 236 -5.93 20.45 14.70
C ARG A 236 -6.32 21.87 14.31
N PRO A 237 -6.51 22.78 15.29
CA PRO A 237 -6.74 24.19 15.00
C PRO A 237 -5.67 24.77 14.06
N GLY A 238 -6.14 25.42 12.97
CA GLY A 238 -5.30 25.99 11.92
C GLY A 238 -5.12 25.13 10.66
N ASP A 239 -5.67 23.90 10.63
CA ASP A 239 -5.67 23.04 9.46
C ASP A 239 -7.04 22.97 8.74
N GLU A 240 -8.05 23.72 9.20
CA GLU A 240 -9.45 23.64 8.73
C GLU A 240 -9.58 23.95 7.24
N ASP A 241 -8.90 24.99 6.77
CA ASP A 241 -8.95 25.43 5.36
C ASP A 241 -8.34 24.42 4.37
N ARG A 242 -7.69 23.37 4.88
CA ARG A 242 -7.00 22.34 4.09
C ARG A 242 -7.82 21.06 3.92
N THR A 243 -9.06 21.04 4.41
CA THR A 243 -9.93 19.85 4.44
C THR A 243 -10.95 19.81 3.29
N HIS A 244 -11.10 20.88 2.54
CA HIS A 244 -12.16 21.01 1.52
C HIS A 244 -12.13 19.92 0.43
N HIS A 245 -10.92 19.48 0.04
CA HIS A 245 -10.81 18.42 -0.95
C HIS A 245 -11.23 17.07 -0.36
N ALA A 246 -10.83 16.76 0.86
CA ALA A 246 -11.23 15.54 1.58
C ALA A 246 -12.76 15.48 1.77
N MET A 247 -13.40 16.59 2.17
CA MET A 247 -14.86 16.66 2.30
C MET A 247 -15.57 16.39 0.97
N ARG A 248 -15.14 17.04 -0.11
CA ARG A 248 -15.68 16.78 -1.45
C ARG A 248 -15.49 15.33 -1.88
N SER A 249 -14.32 14.75 -1.59
CA SER A 249 -14.02 13.34 -1.89
C SER A 249 -14.94 12.40 -1.12
N LEU A 250 -15.25 12.70 0.15
CA LEU A 250 -16.20 11.92 0.94
C LEU A 250 -17.61 11.96 0.34
N VAL A 251 -18.12 13.14 0.02
CA VAL A 251 -19.44 13.31 -0.63
C VAL A 251 -19.50 12.55 -1.96
N ASN A 252 -18.44 12.64 -2.77
CA ASN A 252 -18.36 11.92 -4.05
C ASN A 252 -18.32 10.39 -3.83
N SER A 253 -17.62 9.92 -2.80
CA SER A 253 -17.55 8.49 -2.46
C SER A 253 -18.91 7.94 -2.06
N MET A 254 -19.66 8.66 -1.22
CA MET A 254 -21.02 8.30 -0.81
C MET A 254 -21.95 8.20 -2.01
N LYS A 255 -21.95 9.21 -2.86
CA LYS A 255 -22.77 9.24 -4.08
C LYS A 255 -22.41 8.10 -5.04
N TRP A 256 -21.12 7.89 -5.29
CA TRP A 256 -20.64 6.86 -6.21
C TRP A 256 -21.00 5.45 -5.71
N ASP A 257 -20.91 5.19 -4.42
CA ASP A 257 -21.24 3.88 -3.86
C ASP A 257 -22.74 3.55 -3.98
N GLU A 258 -23.58 4.55 -3.78
CA GLU A 258 -25.01 4.40 -4.02
C GLU A 258 -25.31 4.10 -5.49
N GLU A 259 -24.67 4.81 -6.43
CA GLU A 259 -24.86 4.63 -7.87
C GLU A 259 -24.24 3.32 -8.40
N ALA A 260 -22.99 3.03 -8.03
CA ALA A 260 -22.22 1.91 -8.57
C ALA A 260 -22.55 0.57 -7.90
N PHE A 261 -22.79 0.56 -6.59
CA PHE A 261 -23.01 -0.66 -5.81
C PHE A 261 -24.38 -0.69 -5.08
N GLY A 262 -25.14 0.42 -5.09
CA GLY A 262 -26.42 0.52 -4.39
C GLY A 262 -26.27 0.41 -2.88
N ARG A 263 -25.17 0.89 -2.34
CA ARG A 263 -24.83 0.79 -0.91
C ARG A 263 -24.94 2.14 -0.24
N GLU A 264 -25.87 2.22 0.71
CA GLU A 264 -26.18 3.42 1.48
C GLU A 264 -25.41 3.37 2.81
N TYR A 265 -24.92 4.52 3.30
CA TYR A 265 -24.33 4.62 4.61
C TYR A 265 -25.37 4.42 5.72
N ASP A 266 -25.01 3.82 6.84
CA ASP A 266 -25.92 3.21 7.82
C ASP A 266 -25.90 3.82 9.23
N LEU A 267 -25.17 4.94 9.45
CA LEU A 267 -25.19 5.75 10.67
C LEU A 267 -25.66 7.18 10.34
N ASP A 268 -25.98 8.00 11.37
CA ASP A 268 -26.47 9.37 11.20
C ASP A 268 -25.35 10.40 11.05
N LEU A 269 -24.10 9.97 11.30
CA LEU A 269 -22.91 10.80 11.14
C LEU A 269 -21.74 9.97 10.61
N PHE A 270 -20.80 10.67 9.96
CA PHE A 270 -19.51 10.13 9.53
C PHE A 270 -18.42 11.08 9.97
N ASN A 271 -17.51 10.61 10.81
CA ASN A 271 -16.37 11.36 11.29
C ASN A 271 -15.07 10.86 10.66
N ILE A 272 -14.23 11.79 10.25
CA ILE A 272 -12.83 11.56 9.89
C ILE A 272 -11.97 12.36 10.87
N VAL A 273 -10.90 11.79 11.39
CA VAL A 273 -9.92 12.49 12.22
C VAL A 273 -8.54 12.38 11.60
N ALA A 274 -7.84 13.51 11.43
CA ALA A 274 -6.48 13.56 10.93
C ALA A 274 -5.45 13.48 12.06
N VAL A 275 -4.55 12.50 11.99
CA VAL A 275 -3.50 12.20 12.99
C VAL A 275 -2.12 12.25 12.35
N SER A 276 -1.14 12.86 13.02
CA SER A 276 0.22 13.05 12.48
C SER A 276 1.13 11.84 12.68
N ASP A 277 0.95 11.09 13.77
CA ASP A 277 1.74 9.91 14.09
C ASP A 277 0.87 8.67 13.88
N PHE A 278 1.01 8.03 12.74
CA PHE A 278 0.17 6.91 12.32
C PHE A 278 0.94 5.89 11.50
N ASN A 279 0.83 4.62 11.86
CA ASN A 279 1.54 3.54 11.17
C ASN A 279 1.01 3.28 9.76
N MET A 280 -0.29 3.54 9.53
CA MET A 280 -1.01 3.26 8.30
C MET A 280 -1.28 4.53 7.49
N GLY A 281 -1.92 4.37 6.33
CA GLY A 281 -2.48 5.47 5.56
C GLY A 281 -3.75 6.03 6.21
N ALA A 282 -4.69 5.13 6.47
CA ALA A 282 -5.92 5.41 7.19
C ALA A 282 -6.47 4.11 7.80
N MET A 283 -7.63 4.19 8.45
CA MET A 283 -8.32 3.07 9.10
C MET A 283 -9.83 3.31 9.07
N GLU A 284 -10.56 2.29 8.64
CA GLU A 284 -12.00 2.29 8.42
C GLU A 284 -12.86 2.15 9.68
N ASN A 285 -12.38 2.47 10.84
CA ASN A 285 -13.15 2.35 12.11
C ASN A 285 -14.58 2.88 11.95
N LYS A 286 -15.58 2.05 12.27
CA LYS A 286 -17.00 2.31 12.00
C LYS A 286 -17.46 3.66 12.54
N GLY A 287 -17.85 4.58 11.64
CA GLY A 287 -18.35 5.92 11.99
C GLY A 287 -17.29 6.92 12.45
N LEU A 288 -16.05 6.50 12.67
CA LEU A 288 -14.93 7.34 13.10
C LEU A 288 -13.65 6.85 12.41
N ASN A 289 -13.46 7.20 11.15
CA ASN A 289 -12.25 6.85 10.43
C ASN A 289 -11.07 7.68 10.91
N VAL A 290 -9.93 7.03 11.13
CA VAL A 290 -8.68 7.69 11.55
C VAL A 290 -7.72 7.71 10.37
N PHE A 291 -7.25 8.90 10.02
CA PHE A 291 -6.42 9.15 8.84
C PHE A 291 -5.07 9.73 9.21
N ASN A 292 -4.03 9.31 8.55
CA ASN A 292 -2.80 10.08 8.51
C ASN A 292 -3.09 11.44 7.85
N THR A 293 -2.58 12.53 8.44
CA THR A 293 -2.77 13.91 7.93
C THR A 293 -2.47 14.05 6.44
N ARG A 294 -1.54 13.24 5.92
CA ARG A 294 -1.16 13.19 4.51
C ARG A 294 -2.34 12.90 3.57
N TYR A 295 -3.36 12.19 4.03
CA TYR A 295 -4.52 11.77 3.23
C TYR A 295 -5.80 12.55 3.56
N VAL A 296 -5.64 13.70 4.25
CA VAL A 296 -6.74 14.64 4.56
C VAL A 296 -6.41 16.05 4.12
N LEU A 297 -5.18 16.52 4.45
CA LEU A 297 -4.81 17.93 4.32
C LEU A 297 -4.25 18.21 2.92
N ALA A 298 -4.98 19.04 2.15
CA ALA A 298 -4.56 19.44 0.82
C ALA A 298 -4.93 20.89 0.51
N ASP A 299 -3.95 21.67 0.10
CA ASP A 299 -4.08 23.00 -0.48
C ASP A 299 -3.04 23.18 -1.59
N PRO A 300 -3.20 24.16 -2.51
CA PRO A 300 -2.29 24.32 -3.64
C PRO A 300 -0.82 24.54 -3.26
N GLU A 301 -0.54 25.15 -2.10
CA GLU A 301 0.83 25.46 -1.68
C GLU A 301 1.56 24.23 -1.10
N THR A 302 0.83 23.27 -0.56
CA THR A 302 1.40 22.15 0.20
C THR A 302 1.20 20.79 -0.45
N ALA A 303 0.16 20.62 -1.31
CA ALA A 303 -0.21 19.38 -1.94
C ALA A 303 0.05 19.37 -3.45
N THR A 304 0.68 18.29 -3.93
CA THR A 304 0.82 18.01 -5.37
C THR A 304 -0.47 17.42 -5.95
N ASP A 305 -0.58 17.39 -7.28
CA ASP A 305 -1.70 16.69 -7.96
C ASP A 305 -1.82 15.24 -7.50
N GLY A 306 -0.68 14.54 -7.32
CA GLY A 306 -0.67 13.19 -6.77
C GLY A 306 -1.12 13.09 -5.30
N ASP A 307 -0.89 14.13 -4.48
CA ASP A 307 -1.43 14.17 -3.12
C ASP A 307 -2.95 14.37 -3.14
N TYR A 308 -3.49 15.18 -4.05
CA TYR A 308 -4.94 15.31 -4.24
C TYR A 308 -5.58 13.98 -4.66
N ASP A 309 -4.98 13.25 -5.61
CA ASP A 309 -5.45 11.94 -6.03
C ASP A 309 -5.39 10.93 -4.88
N ALA A 310 -4.32 10.96 -4.08
CA ALA A 310 -4.16 10.09 -2.93
C ALA A 310 -5.20 10.38 -1.82
N VAL A 311 -5.51 11.65 -1.54
CA VAL A 311 -6.59 12.03 -0.62
C VAL A 311 -7.93 11.46 -1.12
N GLU A 312 -8.29 11.68 -2.39
CA GLU A 312 -9.54 11.19 -2.96
C GLU A 312 -9.63 9.66 -2.90
N GLY A 313 -8.56 8.96 -3.31
CA GLY A 313 -8.53 7.50 -3.35
C GLY A 313 -8.62 6.86 -1.97
N VAL A 314 -7.89 7.39 -0.96
CA VAL A 314 -7.90 6.83 0.40
C VAL A 314 -9.22 7.17 1.13
N ILE A 315 -9.77 8.37 0.95
CA ILE A 315 -11.11 8.70 1.48
C ILE A 315 -12.16 7.73 0.92
N GLY A 316 -12.11 7.44 -0.38
CA GLY A 316 -12.99 6.46 -1.01
C GLY A 316 -12.78 5.06 -0.46
N HIS A 317 -11.53 4.61 -0.32
CA HIS A 317 -11.16 3.31 0.22
C HIS A 317 -11.78 3.08 1.61
N GLU A 318 -11.54 3.99 2.56
CA GLU A 318 -12.05 3.87 3.93
C GLU A 318 -13.58 3.97 3.99
N TYR A 319 -14.18 4.82 3.17
CA TYR A 319 -15.64 4.89 3.09
C TYR A 319 -16.24 3.58 2.56
N PHE A 320 -15.64 2.97 1.51
CA PHE A 320 -16.17 1.73 0.93
C PHE A 320 -16.05 0.54 1.86
N HIS A 321 -15.12 0.55 2.79
CA HIS A 321 -15.03 -0.42 3.84
C HIS A 321 -16.28 -0.50 4.71
N ASN A 322 -17.13 0.53 4.76
CA ASN A 322 -18.37 0.47 5.54
C ASN A 322 -19.20 -0.79 5.23
N TRP A 323 -19.25 -1.20 3.96
CA TRP A 323 -19.89 -2.43 3.51
C TRP A 323 -18.91 -3.60 3.33
N SER A 324 -17.80 -3.39 2.66
CA SER A 324 -16.79 -4.43 2.42
C SER A 324 -15.66 -4.38 3.47
N GLY A 325 -15.99 -4.77 4.70
CA GLY A 325 -15.08 -4.77 5.86
C GLY A 325 -15.81 -4.61 7.19
N ASN A 326 -16.75 -3.64 7.29
CA ASN A 326 -17.44 -3.33 8.53
C ASN A 326 -18.77 -4.08 8.66
N ARG A 327 -19.70 -3.91 7.71
CA ARG A 327 -20.96 -4.63 7.69
C ARG A 327 -20.75 -6.12 7.45
N ILE A 328 -19.84 -6.47 6.55
CA ILE A 328 -19.36 -7.83 6.35
C ILE A 328 -17.87 -7.82 6.63
N THR A 329 -17.47 -8.50 7.69
CA THR A 329 -16.07 -8.57 8.11
C THR A 329 -15.41 -9.92 7.78
N CYS A 330 -14.14 -10.10 8.13
CA CYS A 330 -13.40 -11.34 7.93
C CYS A 330 -13.65 -12.33 9.07
N ARG A 331 -13.84 -13.64 8.75
CA ARG A 331 -13.92 -14.70 9.76
C ARG A 331 -12.62 -14.84 10.56
N ASP A 332 -11.49 -14.73 9.88
CA ASP A 332 -10.15 -14.81 10.43
C ASP A 332 -9.19 -13.98 9.57
N TRP A 333 -7.99 -13.70 10.05
CA TRP A 333 -7.04 -12.85 9.35
C TRP A 333 -6.47 -13.44 8.05
N PHE A 334 -6.65 -14.74 7.80
CA PHE A 334 -6.33 -15.34 6.50
C PHE A 334 -7.27 -14.86 5.39
N GLN A 335 -8.44 -14.34 5.74
CA GLN A 335 -9.42 -13.79 4.82
C GLN A 335 -9.20 -12.30 4.50
N LEU A 336 -8.10 -11.69 4.93
CA LEU A 336 -7.85 -10.26 4.83
C LEU A 336 -8.12 -9.69 3.43
N SER A 337 -7.75 -10.40 2.36
CA SER A 337 -8.02 -9.97 0.98
C SER A 337 -9.51 -9.90 0.63
N LEU A 338 -10.39 -10.54 1.42
CA LEU A 338 -11.85 -10.42 1.25
C LEU A 338 -12.29 -8.96 1.39
N LYS A 339 -11.81 -8.28 2.43
CA LYS A 339 -12.10 -6.86 2.61
C LYS A 339 -11.17 -5.96 1.78
N GLU A 340 -9.86 -6.18 1.84
CA GLU A 340 -8.89 -5.31 1.19
C GLU A 340 -8.90 -5.41 -0.33
N GLY A 341 -8.86 -6.60 -0.88
CA GLY A 341 -8.88 -6.79 -2.33
C GLY A 341 -10.15 -6.25 -2.98
N PHE A 342 -11.29 -6.44 -2.34
CA PHE A 342 -12.57 -5.92 -2.84
C PHE A 342 -12.65 -4.39 -2.70
N THR A 343 -12.19 -3.84 -1.59
CA THR A 343 -12.21 -2.39 -1.37
C THR A 343 -11.21 -1.67 -2.28
N VAL A 344 -10.00 -2.23 -2.51
CA VAL A 344 -9.05 -1.69 -3.50
C VAL A 344 -9.64 -1.70 -4.92
N LEU A 345 -10.34 -2.76 -5.33
CA LEU A 345 -11.04 -2.72 -6.62
C LEU A 345 -12.05 -1.56 -6.69
N ARG A 346 -12.79 -1.32 -5.62
CA ARG A 346 -13.82 -0.27 -5.55
C ARG A 346 -13.18 1.12 -5.56
N ASP A 347 -12.10 1.34 -4.81
CA ASP A 347 -11.39 2.63 -4.82
C ASP A 347 -10.73 2.94 -6.17
N GLN A 348 -10.16 1.92 -6.84
CA GLN A 348 -9.63 2.06 -8.20
C GLN A 348 -10.73 2.41 -9.22
N MET A 349 -11.91 1.78 -9.12
CA MET A 349 -13.05 2.09 -9.97
C MET A 349 -13.60 3.50 -9.69
N PHE A 350 -13.64 3.91 -8.44
CA PHE A 350 -14.03 5.26 -8.02
C PHE A 350 -13.07 6.32 -8.57
N SER A 351 -11.78 6.17 -8.32
CA SER A 351 -10.77 7.12 -8.81
C SER A 351 -10.75 7.20 -10.35
N ALA A 352 -10.98 6.06 -11.04
CA ALA A 352 -11.14 6.05 -12.49
C ALA A 352 -12.39 6.85 -12.96
N ALA A 353 -13.48 6.75 -12.23
CA ALA A 353 -14.72 7.49 -12.52
C ALA A 353 -14.60 9.00 -12.22
N MET A 354 -13.81 9.38 -11.21
CA MET A 354 -13.58 10.79 -10.87
C MET A 354 -12.53 11.48 -11.75
N GLY A 355 -11.58 10.71 -12.29
CA GLY A 355 -10.46 11.21 -13.06
C GLY A 355 -10.42 10.69 -14.50
N SER A 356 -9.31 10.05 -14.87
CA SER A 356 -9.09 9.43 -16.17
C SER A 356 -8.91 7.92 -16.01
N GLU A 357 -9.89 7.14 -16.49
CA GLU A 357 -9.85 5.67 -16.40
C GLU A 357 -8.57 5.08 -17.03
N PRO A 358 -8.14 5.47 -18.26
CA PRO A 358 -6.92 4.92 -18.85
C PRO A 358 -5.66 5.26 -18.05
N VAL A 359 -5.54 6.50 -17.56
CA VAL A 359 -4.39 6.93 -16.76
C VAL A 359 -4.36 6.18 -15.43
N LYS A 360 -5.49 6.11 -14.73
CA LYS A 360 -5.60 5.37 -13.47
C LYS A 360 -5.24 3.90 -13.65
N ARG A 361 -5.71 3.25 -14.75
CA ARG A 361 -5.35 1.86 -15.04
C ARG A 361 -3.85 1.65 -15.22
N ILE A 362 -3.18 2.54 -15.95
CA ILE A 362 -1.73 2.50 -16.14
C ILE A 362 -1.00 2.67 -14.80
N GLU A 363 -1.45 3.60 -13.96
CA GLU A 363 -0.86 3.84 -12.64
C GLU A 363 -1.03 2.64 -11.72
N ASP A 364 -2.21 2.02 -11.66
CA ASP A 364 -2.47 0.80 -10.88
C ASP A 364 -1.56 -0.36 -11.30
N VAL A 365 -1.43 -0.59 -12.61
CA VAL A 365 -0.54 -1.65 -13.13
C VAL A 365 0.92 -1.33 -12.85
N ARG A 366 1.32 -0.06 -12.90
CA ARG A 366 2.70 0.36 -12.57
C ARG A 366 3.02 0.06 -11.10
N VAL A 367 2.08 0.36 -10.18
CA VAL A 367 2.22 0.02 -8.75
C VAL A 367 2.28 -1.50 -8.56
N LEU A 368 1.40 -2.26 -9.22
CA LEU A 368 1.41 -3.72 -9.15
C LEU A 368 2.76 -4.30 -9.58
N ARG A 369 3.31 -3.83 -10.71
CA ARG A 369 4.61 -4.28 -11.24
C ARG A 369 5.79 -3.83 -10.40
N ALA A 370 5.72 -2.67 -9.75
CA ALA A 370 6.80 -2.13 -8.94
C ALA A 370 6.87 -2.75 -7.54
N ALA A 371 5.73 -3.14 -6.95
CA ALA A 371 5.63 -3.65 -5.59
C ALA A 371 5.23 -5.14 -5.55
N GLN A 372 4.13 -5.53 -6.17
CA GLN A 372 3.54 -6.85 -6.03
C GLN A 372 4.30 -7.94 -6.82
N PHE A 373 4.72 -7.68 -8.05
CA PHE A 373 5.49 -8.65 -8.83
C PHE A 373 6.82 -9.01 -8.16
N PRO A 374 7.61 -8.03 -7.64
CA PRO A 374 8.78 -8.32 -6.82
C PRO A 374 8.48 -9.12 -5.56
N GLU A 375 7.38 -8.85 -4.87
CA GLU A 375 6.94 -9.58 -3.69
C GLU A 375 6.61 -11.04 -4.05
N ASP A 376 5.89 -11.25 -5.14
CA ASP A 376 5.43 -12.55 -5.63
C ASP A 376 6.55 -13.44 -6.23
N SER A 377 7.68 -12.84 -6.59
CA SER A 377 8.88 -13.52 -7.10
C SER A 377 9.99 -13.69 -6.05
N GLY A 378 9.79 -13.17 -4.84
CA GLY A 378 10.76 -13.13 -3.76
C GLY A 378 10.58 -14.21 -2.70
N PRO A 379 11.41 -14.20 -1.65
CA PRO A 379 11.33 -15.15 -0.53
C PRO A 379 10.09 -14.94 0.35
N LEU A 380 9.45 -13.78 0.26
CA LEU A 380 8.24 -13.43 0.99
C LEU A 380 6.95 -13.74 0.21
N ALA A 381 7.06 -14.36 -0.96
CA ALA A 381 5.90 -14.72 -1.79
C ALA A 381 4.88 -15.56 -1.02
N HIS A 382 3.62 -15.19 -1.14
CA HIS A 382 2.49 -15.85 -0.48
C HIS A 382 1.22 -15.72 -1.34
N PRO A 383 0.24 -16.60 -1.18
CA PRO A 383 -1.07 -16.44 -1.83
C PRO A 383 -1.80 -15.19 -1.33
N ILE A 384 -2.80 -14.70 -2.07
CA ILE A 384 -3.69 -13.63 -1.59
C ILE A 384 -4.49 -14.05 -0.35
N ARG A 385 -4.70 -15.37 -0.16
CA ARG A 385 -5.17 -15.98 1.08
C ARG A 385 -4.04 -16.84 1.66
N PRO A 386 -3.18 -16.28 2.55
CA PRO A 386 -2.07 -17.02 3.13
C PRO A 386 -2.49 -18.27 3.88
N ASP A 387 -1.61 -19.26 4.00
CA ASP A 387 -1.87 -20.50 4.75
C ASP A 387 -1.31 -20.45 6.18
N SER A 388 -0.37 -19.56 6.45
CA SER A 388 0.25 -19.40 7.78
C SER A 388 0.93 -18.04 7.94
N TYR A 389 1.03 -17.58 9.18
CA TYR A 389 1.80 -16.40 9.59
C TYR A 389 2.31 -16.56 11.03
N GLN A 390 3.33 -15.79 11.40
CA GLN A 390 3.78 -15.61 12.78
C GLN A 390 3.29 -14.27 13.34
N GLU A 391 3.28 -13.22 12.49
CA GLU A 391 2.77 -11.89 12.79
C GLU A 391 1.87 -11.40 11.64
N ILE A 392 0.60 -11.13 11.94
CA ILE A 392 -0.37 -10.75 10.92
C ILE A 392 -0.07 -9.40 10.27
N SER A 393 0.52 -8.46 11.00
CA SER A 393 0.89 -7.13 10.48
C SER A 393 1.81 -7.19 9.26
N ASN A 394 2.55 -8.29 9.10
CA ASN A 394 3.41 -8.55 7.96
C ASN A 394 2.67 -8.92 6.67
N PHE A 395 1.35 -9.16 6.73
CA PHE A 395 0.52 -9.58 5.59
C PHE A 395 -0.36 -8.48 5.01
N TYR A 396 -0.20 -7.25 5.47
CA TYR A 396 -0.75 -6.05 4.82
C TYR A 396 0.14 -5.68 3.62
N THR A 397 0.05 -6.49 2.57
CA THR A 397 1.00 -6.57 1.45
C THR A 397 0.35 -6.17 0.13
N ALA A 398 1.17 -5.81 -0.87
CA ALA A 398 0.68 -5.56 -2.22
C ALA A 398 -0.01 -6.81 -2.83
N THR A 399 0.36 -8.02 -2.39
CA THR A 399 -0.30 -9.27 -2.80
C THR A 399 -1.73 -9.33 -2.28
N VAL A 400 -1.95 -9.11 -0.99
CA VAL A 400 -3.29 -9.16 -0.38
C VAL A 400 -4.19 -8.06 -0.93
N TYR A 401 -3.68 -6.85 -1.10
CA TYR A 401 -4.40 -5.65 -1.55
C TYR A 401 -4.53 -5.59 -3.08
N ASN A 402 -3.43 -5.36 -3.77
CA ASN A 402 -3.45 -5.04 -5.20
C ASN A 402 -3.67 -6.29 -6.07
N LYS A 403 -2.97 -7.42 -5.81
CA LYS A 403 -3.27 -8.68 -6.52
C LYS A 403 -4.65 -9.20 -6.17
N GLY A 404 -5.10 -9.03 -4.91
CA GLY A 404 -6.47 -9.32 -4.49
C GLY A 404 -7.50 -8.59 -5.35
N ALA A 405 -7.31 -7.29 -5.56
CA ALA A 405 -8.16 -6.47 -6.43
C ALA A 405 -8.13 -6.95 -7.90
N GLU A 406 -6.95 -7.28 -8.44
CA GLU A 406 -6.83 -7.80 -9.80
C GLU A 406 -7.55 -9.15 -9.99
N VAL A 407 -7.52 -10.02 -8.99
CA VAL A 407 -8.24 -11.30 -9.02
C VAL A 407 -9.76 -11.07 -9.08
N ILE A 408 -10.28 -10.13 -8.32
CA ILE A 408 -11.71 -9.77 -8.37
C ILE A 408 -12.04 -9.05 -9.69
N ARG A 409 -11.14 -8.23 -10.22
CA ARG A 409 -11.27 -7.60 -11.54
C ARG A 409 -11.38 -8.64 -12.65
N MET A 410 -10.62 -9.74 -12.59
CA MET A 410 -10.77 -10.85 -13.52
C MET A 410 -12.16 -11.50 -13.43
N MET A 411 -12.73 -11.66 -12.22
CA MET A 411 -14.11 -12.15 -12.08
C MET A 411 -15.11 -11.21 -12.78
N ARG A 412 -14.93 -9.89 -12.62
CA ARG A 412 -15.74 -8.88 -13.31
C ARG A 412 -15.56 -8.96 -14.83
N THR A 413 -14.35 -9.21 -15.32
CA THR A 413 -14.08 -9.42 -16.75
C THR A 413 -14.81 -10.65 -17.31
N LEU A 414 -14.80 -11.77 -16.57
CA LEU A 414 -15.49 -12.99 -16.95
C LEU A 414 -17.01 -12.86 -16.89
N ALA A 415 -17.52 -12.20 -15.87
CA ALA A 415 -18.95 -11.99 -15.66
C ALA A 415 -19.54 -10.95 -16.62
N GLY A 416 -18.81 -9.91 -16.92
CA GLY A 416 -19.34 -8.63 -17.40
C GLY A 416 -19.94 -7.81 -16.27
N PRO A 417 -20.05 -6.48 -16.43
CA PRO A 417 -20.38 -5.57 -15.32
C PRO A 417 -21.73 -5.85 -14.66
N GLU A 418 -22.77 -6.14 -15.44
CA GLU A 418 -24.12 -6.37 -14.91
C GLU A 418 -24.23 -7.65 -14.08
N ARG A 419 -23.62 -8.75 -14.56
CA ARG A 419 -23.66 -10.02 -13.83
C ARG A 419 -22.78 -9.98 -12.59
N PHE A 420 -21.63 -9.30 -12.67
CA PHE A 420 -20.78 -9.05 -11.52
C PHE A 420 -21.52 -8.25 -10.43
N ARG A 421 -22.27 -7.21 -10.83
CA ARG A 421 -23.10 -6.45 -9.89
C ARG A 421 -24.15 -7.34 -9.20
N ARG A 422 -24.83 -8.24 -9.91
CA ARG A 422 -25.73 -9.20 -9.26
C ARG A 422 -25.02 -10.10 -8.26
N GLY A 423 -23.78 -10.51 -8.56
CA GLY A 423 -22.96 -11.31 -7.66
C GLY A 423 -22.62 -10.55 -6.37
N THR A 424 -22.19 -9.28 -6.49
CA THR A 424 -21.89 -8.45 -5.32
C THR A 424 -23.13 -8.10 -4.51
N ASP A 425 -24.27 -7.83 -5.15
CA ASP A 425 -25.55 -7.64 -4.44
C ASP A 425 -25.94 -8.87 -3.64
N LEU A 426 -25.75 -10.08 -4.22
CA LEU A 426 -26.02 -11.34 -3.55
C LEU A 426 -25.09 -11.57 -2.35
N TYR A 427 -23.79 -11.21 -2.50
CA TYR A 427 -22.82 -11.25 -1.39
C TYR A 427 -23.27 -10.38 -0.22
N PHE A 428 -23.61 -9.13 -0.49
CA PHE A 428 -24.11 -8.22 0.54
C PHE A 428 -25.41 -8.73 1.18
N ALA A 429 -26.34 -9.23 0.40
CA ALA A 429 -27.61 -9.73 0.92
C ALA A 429 -27.46 -11.00 1.79
N ARG A 430 -26.51 -11.88 1.47
CA ARG A 430 -26.28 -13.14 2.19
C ARG A 430 -25.52 -12.97 3.50
N HIS A 431 -24.57 -12.05 3.52
CA HIS A 431 -23.55 -12.00 4.58
C HIS A 431 -23.57 -10.71 5.39
N ASP A 432 -24.56 -9.84 5.20
CA ASP A 432 -24.72 -8.63 6.02
C ASP A 432 -24.76 -8.97 7.52
N GLY A 433 -23.93 -8.29 8.32
CA GLY A 433 -23.79 -8.52 9.75
C GLY A 433 -22.99 -9.79 10.12
N GLN A 434 -22.27 -10.39 9.19
CA GLN A 434 -21.51 -11.63 9.41
C GLN A 434 -20.00 -11.45 9.21
N ALA A 435 -19.26 -12.38 9.78
CA ALA A 435 -17.85 -12.60 9.51
C ALA A 435 -17.72 -13.67 8.42
N ALA A 436 -17.30 -13.26 7.21
CA ALA A 436 -17.32 -14.08 6.01
C ALA A 436 -15.90 -14.53 5.57
N THR A 437 -15.86 -15.42 4.59
CA THR A 437 -14.63 -15.94 3.97
C THR A 437 -14.53 -15.56 2.50
N CYS A 438 -13.34 -15.70 1.93
CA CYS A 438 -13.13 -15.55 0.49
C CYS A 438 -14.01 -16.53 -0.31
N GLU A 439 -14.28 -17.73 0.22
CA GLU A 439 -15.17 -18.72 -0.42
C GLU A 439 -16.61 -18.24 -0.48
N ASP A 440 -17.09 -17.55 0.56
CA ASP A 440 -18.46 -16.99 0.58
C ASP A 440 -18.62 -15.91 -0.49
N PHE A 441 -17.60 -15.08 -0.69
CA PHE A 441 -17.58 -14.08 -1.76
C PHE A 441 -17.59 -14.74 -3.15
N ILE A 442 -16.69 -15.72 -3.38
CA ILE A 442 -16.61 -16.43 -4.66
C ILE A 442 -17.93 -17.13 -4.97
N ALA A 443 -18.54 -17.81 -3.99
CA ALA A 443 -19.82 -18.49 -4.16
C ALA A 443 -20.96 -17.51 -4.51
N ALA A 444 -20.98 -16.33 -3.89
CA ALA A 444 -21.97 -15.31 -4.24
C ALA A 444 -21.79 -14.78 -5.67
N ILE A 445 -20.53 -14.61 -6.12
CA ILE A 445 -20.26 -14.24 -7.52
C ILE A 445 -20.63 -15.37 -8.48
N GLU A 446 -20.30 -16.64 -8.16
CA GLU A 446 -20.71 -17.81 -8.96
C GLU A 446 -22.23 -17.84 -9.20
N ASP A 447 -22.98 -17.75 -8.11
CA ASP A 447 -24.44 -17.84 -8.16
C ASP A 447 -25.07 -16.62 -8.86
N GLY A 448 -24.65 -15.41 -8.48
CA GLY A 448 -25.20 -14.16 -9.02
C GLY A 448 -24.85 -13.89 -10.48
N ALA A 449 -23.67 -14.33 -10.92
CA ALA A 449 -23.19 -14.18 -12.29
C ALA A 449 -23.49 -15.41 -13.18
N GLY A 450 -23.83 -16.56 -12.60
CA GLY A 450 -24.00 -17.82 -13.33
C GLY A 450 -22.68 -18.30 -13.95
N LEU A 451 -21.59 -18.28 -13.18
CA LEU A 451 -20.26 -18.69 -13.59
C LEU A 451 -19.81 -19.95 -12.84
N ASP A 452 -18.95 -20.74 -13.47
CA ASP A 452 -18.18 -21.79 -12.79
C ASP A 452 -16.80 -21.24 -12.42
N LEU A 453 -16.59 -20.93 -11.14
CA LEU A 453 -15.34 -20.41 -10.61
C LEU A 453 -14.54 -21.47 -9.82
N ARG A 454 -14.88 -22.77 -9.93
CA ARG A 454 -14.21 -23.85 -9.16
C ARG A 454 -12.69 -23.84 -9.37
N ARG A 455 -12.21 -23.72 -10.60
CA ARG A 455 -10.78 -23.61 -10.91
C ARG A 455 -10.21 -22.23 -10.60
N PHE A 456 -11.03 -21.20 -10.60
CA PHE A 456 -10.61 -19.84 -10.31
C PHE A 456 -10.11 -19.67 -8.86
N ARG A 457 -10.52 -20.56 -7.95
CA ARG A 457 -10.03 -20.63 -6.55
C ARG A 457 -8.51 -20.84 -6.44
N LEU A 458 -7.85 -21.31 -7.50
CA LEU A 458 -6.38 -21.41 -7.55
C LEU A 458 -5.70 -20.04 -7.39
N TRP A 459 -6.33 -18.96 -7.83
CA TRP A 459 -5.81 -17.60 -7.63
C TRP A 459 -5.73 -17.20 -6.16
N TYR A 460 -6.59 -17.76 -5.31
CA TYR A 460 -6.55 -17.53 -3.86
C TYR A 460 -5.57 -18.45 -3.13
N ALA A 461 -5.23 -19.60 -3.71
CA ALA A 461 -4.45 -20.64 -3.07
C ALA A 461 -2.99 -20.70 -3.53
N GLN A 462 -2.67 -20.23 -4.72
CA GLN A 462 -1.32 -20.28 -5.30
C GLN A 462 -0.67 -18.89 -5.32
N ALA A 463 0.56 -18.81 -4.81
CA ALA A 463 1.43 -17.64 -4.96
C ALA A 463 2.13 -17.63 -6.33
N GLY A 464 2.81 -16.55 -6.65
CA GLY A 464 3.60 -16.41 -7.87
C GLY A 464 2.78 -15.83 -9.02
N THR A 465 3.45 -15.02 -9.85
CA THR A 465 2.88 -14.40 -11.04
C THR A 465 3.01 -15.35 -12.22
N PRO A 466 1.90 -15.80 -12.85
CA PRO A 466 1.95 -16.67 -14.01
C PRO A 466 2.73 -16.02 -15.16
N LYS A 467 3.61 -16.78 -15.81
CA LYS A 467 4.25 -16.41 -17.07
C LYS A 467 3.41 -16.95 -18.21
N VAL A 468 3.00 -16.05 -19.11
CA VAL A 468 2.21 -16.40 -20.30
C VAL A 468 3.05 -16.10 -21.53
N THR A 469 3.26 -17.11 -22.37
CA THR A 469 3.87 -16.94 -23.70
C THR A 469 2.79 -17.01 -24.77
N ALA A 470 2.88 -16.13 -25.77
CA ALA A 470 1.91 -16.03 -26.85
C ALA A 470 2.60 -15.97 -28.21
N ARG A 471 2.14 -16.80 -29.12
CA ARG A 471 2.60 -16.84 -30.51
C ARG A 471 1.42 -16.85 -31.50
N LEU A 472 1.44 -15.95 -32.47
CA LEU A 472 0.42 -15.88 -33.53
C LEU A 472 0.97 -16.48 -34.84
N THR A 473 0.29 -17.51 -35.32
CA THR A 473 0.54 -18.08 -36.67
C THR A 473 -0.59 -17.69 -37.60
N HIS A 474 -0.30 -17.66 -38.92
CA HIS A 474 -1.29 -17.31 -39.92
C HIS A 474 -1.15 -18.27 -41.10
N ALA A 475 -2.29 -18.83 -41.56
CA ALA A 475 -2.36 -19.71 -42.71
C ALA A 475 -3.70 -19.52 -43.44
N GLY A 476 -3.63 -19.24 -44.73
CA GLY A 476 -4.82 -18.94 -45.55
C GLY A 476 -5.47 -17.64 -45.10
N ASP A 477 -6.69 -17.72 -44.60
CA ASP A 477 -7.48 -16.62 -44.04
C ASP A 477 -7.60 -16.71 -42.51
N THR A 478 -6.86 -17.62 -41.87
CA THR A 478 -7.01 -17.93 -40.47
C THR A 478 -5.77 -17.58 -39.67
N ALA A 479 -5.93 -16.76 -38.63
CA ALA A 479 -4.92 -16.52 -37.61
C ALA A 479 -5.16 -17.45 -36.39
N THR A 480 -4.09 -18.12 -35.91
CA THR A 480 -4.18 -18.99 -34.73
C THR A 480 -3.24 -18.48 -33.66
N LEU A 481 -3.84 -18.15 -32.49
CA LEU A 481 -3.13 -17.75 -31.28
C LEU A 481 -2.81 -18.98 -30.45
N HIS A 482 -1.53 -19.26 -30.24
CA HIS A 482 -1.03 -20.28 -29.34
C HIS A 482 -0.62 -19.62 -28.03
N LEU A 483 -1.17 -20.09 -26.90
CA LEU A 483 -0.86 -19.63 -25.56
C LEU A 483 -0.30 -20.77 -24.71
N ALA A 484 0.72 -20.47 -23.90
CA ALA A 484 1.18 -21.38 -22.86
C ALA A 484 1.38 -20.60 -21.55
N GLN A 485 1.13 -21.26 -20.42
CA GLN A 485 1.34 -20.67 -19.09
C GLN A 485 2.24 -21.54 -18.22
N GLN A 486 3.04 -20.88 -17.39
CA GLN A 486 3.83 -21.49 -16.32
C GLN A 486 3.66 -20.66 -15.03
N VAL A 487 3.20 -21.30 -13.97
CA VAL A 487 3.18 -20.68 -12.64
C VAL A 487 4.49 -21.04 -11.93
N PRO A 488 5.35 -20.06 -11.58
CA PRO A 488 6.68 -20.35 -11.03
C PRO A 488 6.57 -20.94 -9.61
N ALA A 489 7.53 -21.78 -9.25
CA ALA A 489 7.70 -22.26 -7.88
C ALA A 489 7.95 -21.07 -6.92
N THR A 490 7.37 -21.14 -5.72
CA THR A 490 7.56 -20.15 -4.65
C THR A 490 7.80 -20.89 -3.34
N PRO A 491 8.29 -20.22 -2.27
CA PRO A 491 8.47 -20.87 -0.97
C PRO A 491 7.22 -21.62 -0.51
N GLY A 492 7.39 -22.87 -0.13
CA GLY A 492 6.31 -23.77 0.30
C GLY A 492 5.39 -24.30 -0.82
N GLN A 493 5.55 -23.85 -2.06
CA GLN A 493 4.73 -24.25 -3.21
C GLN A 493 5.61 -24.56 -4.43
N PRO A 494 6.32 -25.70 -4.45
CA PRO A 494 7.21 -26.09 -5.56
C PRO A 494 6.43 -26.46 -6.83
N ASP A 495 5.27 -27.12 -6.68
CA ASP A 495 4.43 -27.60 -7.77
C ASP A 495 3.10 -26.85 -7.80
N LYS A 496 2.70 -26.37 -8.98
CA LYS A 496 1.49 -25.56 -9.15
C LYS A 496 0.67 -25.98 -10.37
N ALA A 497 -0.65 -25.90 -10.22
CA ALA A 497 -1.56 -26.14 -11.33
C ALA A 497 -1.71 -24.92 -12.23
N PRO A 498 -2.00 -25.09 -13.53
CA PRO A 498 -2.39 -23.98 -14.41
C PRO A 498 -3.63 -23.27 -13.88
N MET A 499 -3.57 -21.93 -13.85
CA MET A 499 -4.67 -21.06 -13.38
C MET A 499 -5.53 -20.61 -14.58
N PRO A 500 -6.86 -20.40 -14.41
CA PRO A 500 -7.67 -19.80 -15.49
C PRO A 500 -7.30 -18.33 -15.63
N ILE A 501 -6.84 -17.94 -16.85
CA ILE A 501 -6.34 -16.61 -17.17
C ILE A 501 -7.22 -16.00 -18.28
N PRO A 502 -8.09 -15.02 -17.98
CA PRO A 502 -8.89 -14.32 -18.97
C PRO A 502 -8.04 -13.26 -19.69
N LEU A 503 -7.90 -13.39 -21.02
CA LEU A 503 -7.13 -12.48 -21.84
C LEU A 503 -8.02 -11.80 -22.88
N ARG A 504 -8.15 -10.49 -22.78
CA ARG A 504 -8.75 -9.65 -23.83
C ARG A 504 -7.76 -9.42 -24.94
N LEU A 505 -8.20 -9.54 -26.19
CA LEU A 505 -7.35 -9.37 -27.36
C LEU A 505 -8.08 -8.71 -28.52
N ALA A 506 -7.29 -8.10 -29.41
CA ALA A 506 -7.73 -7.65 -30.73
C ALA A 506 -6.69 -8.04 -31.78
N LEU A 507 -7.18 -8.31 -32.99
CA LEU A 507 -6.36 -8.62 -34.18
C LEU A 507 -6.48 -7.50 -35.20
N PHE A 508 -5.44 -6.70 -35.34
CA PHE A 508 -5.41 -5.52 -36.20
C PHE A 508 -4.99 -5.88 -37.63
N ASP A 509 -5.70 -5.36 -38.58
CA ASP A 509 -5.22 -5.30 -39.98
C ASP A 509 -4.19 -4.17 -40.10
N ARG A 510 -2.97 -4.52 -40.48
CA ARG A 510 -1.86 -3.56 -40.56
C ARG A 510 -2.08 -2.50 -41.63
N ALA A 511 -2.79 -2.82 -42.73
CA ALA A 511 -2.99 -1.89 -43.82
C ALA A 511 -4.03 -0.82 -43.52
N THR A 512 -5.06 -1.16 -42.76
CA THR A 512 -6.15 -0.26 -42.40
C THR A 512 -6.00 0.40 -41.02
N GLY A 513 -5.18 -0.21 -40.16
CA GLY A 513 -5.04 0.23 -38.76
C GLY A 513 -6.27 -0.10 -37.88
N THR A 514 -7.16 -0.96 -38.33
CA THR A 514 -8.42 -1.31 -37.64
C THR A 514 -8.48 -2.79 -37.28
N HIS A 515 -9.39 -3.17 -36.37
CA HIS A 515 -9.68 -4.54 -35.99
C HIS A 515 -11.18 -4.85 -36.03
N SER A 516 -11.56 -6.12 -36.09
CA SER A 516 -12.95 -6.61 -36.20
C SER A 516 -13.70 -6.68 -34.86
N GLY A 517 -13.18 -6.07 -33.81
CA GLY A 517 -13.71 -6.10 -32.45
C GLY A 517 -12.82 -6.85 -31.48
N GLU A 518 -12.99 -6.51 -30.22
CA GLU A 518 -12.28 -7.15 -29.10
C GLU A 518 -12.87 -8.53 -28.80
N ARG A 519 -12.03 -9.45 -28.36
CA ARG A 519 -12.40 -10.81 -27.97
C ARG A 519 -11.84 -11.14 -26.59
N LEU A 520 -12.50 -12.04 -25.87
CA LEU A 520 -12.05 -12.62 -24.64
C LEU A 520 -11.78 -14.12 -24.84
N VAL A 521 -10.58 -14.57 -24.50
CA VAL A 521 -10.22 -15.99 -24.41
C VAL A 521 -9.80 -16.32 -22.99
N VAL A 522 -10.01 -17.55 -22.55
CA VAL A 522 -9.59 -18.01 -21.22
C VAL A 522 -8.61 -19.15 -21.37
N LEU A 523 -7.39 -18.96 -20.90
CA LEU A 523 -6.36 -19.99 -20.85
C LEU A 523 -6.53 -20.79 -19.56
N GLU A 524 -7.18 -21.95 -19.62
CA GLU A 524 -7.47 -22.79 -18.45
C GLU A 524 -6.46 -23.91 -18.22
N THR A 525 -5.68 -24.24 -19.23
CA THR A 525 -4.70 -25.36 -19.25
C THR A 525 -3.29 -24.82 -19.40
N ALA A 526 -2.30 -25.69 -19.28
CA ALA A 526 -0.90 -25.31 -19.51
C ALA A 526 -0.68 -24.71 -20.91
N GLU A 527 -1.43 -25.21 -21.91
CA GLU A 527 -1.38 -24.74 -23.29
C GLU A 527 -2.78 -24.73 -23.90
N ALA A 528 -3.06 -23.77 -24.77
CA ALA A 528 -4.29 -23.70 -25.57
C ALA A 528 -4.05 -22.99 -26.90
N SER A 529 -4.91 -23.25 -27.89
CA SER A 529 -4.87 -22.57 -29.18
C SER A 529 -6.26 -22.07 -29.57
N PHE A 530 -6.33 -20.85 -30.08
CA PHE A 530 -7.55 -20.16 -30.49
C PHE A 530 -7.43 -19.70 -31.94
N SER A 531 -8.38 -20.07 -32.79
CA SER A 531 -8.38 -19.75 -34.20
C SER A 531 -9.40 -18.68 -34.59
N PHE A 532 -9.00 -17.74 -35.40
CA PHE A 532 -9.80 -16.60 -35.84
C PHE A 532 -9.75 -16.53 -37.39
N ALA A 533 -10.89 -16.69 -38.04
CA ALA A 533 -11.01 -16.60 -39.50
C ALA A 533 -11.24 -15.15 -39.97
N GLY A 534 -11.06 -14.90 -41.25
CA GLY A 534 -11.32 -13.62 -41.92
C GLY A 534 -10.12 -12.67 -41.95
N HIS A 535 -8.91 -13.19 -41.83
CA HIS A 535 -7.65 -12.45 -41.94
C HIS A 535 -6.90 -12.76 -43.23
N ALA A 536 -7.07 -11.95 -44.26
CA ALA A 536 -6.39 -12.13 -45.57
C ALA A 536 -4.86 -12.00 -45.48
N ALA A 537 -4.33 -11.30 -44.48
CA ALA A 537 -2.91 -11.15 -44.16
C ALA A 537 -2.69 -11.42 -42.67
N ARG A 538 -1.44 -11.68 -42.27
CA ARG A 538 -1.08 -11.84 -40.83
C ARG A 538 -1.46 -10.59 -40.07
N PRO A 539 -2.41 -10.67 -39.14
CA PRO A 539 -2.79 -9.52 -38.33
C PRO A 539 -1.74 -9.21 -37.24
N VAL A 540 -1.80 -8.01 -36.68
CA VAL A 540 -1.03 -7.62 -35.49
C VAL A 540 -1.85 -7.94 -34.25
N LEU A 541 -1.25 -8.68 -33.31
CA LEU A 541 -1.89 -9.12 -32.08
C LEU A 541 -1.72 -8.06 -30.97
N SER A 542 -2.82 -7.52 -30.49
CA SER A 542 -2.92 -6.82 -29.20
C SER A 542 -3.49 -7.79 -28.17
N LEU A 543 -2.74 -8.07 -27.08
CA LEU A 543 -3.09 -9.08 -26.08
C LEU A 543 -3.02 -8.51 -24.67
N ASN A 544 -3.85 -9.02 -23.75
CA ASN A 544 -4.00 -8.55 -22.38
C ASN A 544 -4.47 -7.09 -22.29
N ARG A 545 -5.35 -6.70 -23.20
CA ARG A 545 -5.93 -5.35 -23.28
C ARG A 545 -6.56 -4.94 -21.97
N GLY A 546 -6.37 -3.67 -21.56
CA GLY A 546 -6.80 -3.17 -20.27
C GLY A 546 -6.13 -3.88 -19.08
N PHE A 547 -5.06 -4.64 -19.29
CA PHE A 547 -4.44 -5.54 -18.32
C PHE A 547 -5.47 -6.51 -17.72
N SER A 548 -6.15 -7.27 -18.58
CA SER A 548 -7.27 -8.15 -18.20
C SER A 548 -6.88 -9.27 -17.24
N ALA A 549 -5.57 -9.57 -17.08
CA ALA A 549 -5.04 -10.52 -16.11
C ALA A 549 -3.65 -10.09 -15.58
N PRO A 550 -3.36 -10.29 -14.27
CA PRO A 550 -2.08 -9.96 -13.64
C PRO A 550 -1.03 -11.04 -13.94
N VAL A 551 -0.48 -11.02 -15.13
CA VAL A 551 0.48 -12.00 -15.63
C VAL A 551 1.73 -11.32 -16.18
N ALA A 552 2.86 -12.03 -16.15
CA ALA A 552 4.05 -11.67 -16.92
C ALA A 552 3.87 -12.20 -18.34
N LEU A 553 3.62 -11.29 -19.28
CA LEU A 553 3.28 -11.63 -20.68
C LEU A 553 4.49 -11.49 -21.59
N GLU A 554 4.76 -12.53 -22.37
CA GLU A 554 5.76 -12.56 -23.43
C GLU A 554 5.09 -12.89 -24.77
N VAL A 555 4.99 -11.90 -25.65
CA VAL A 555 4.41 -12.04 -26.98
C VAL A 555 5.52 -12.13 -28.02
N GLU A 556 5.50 -13.17 -28.86
CA GLU A 556 6.36 -13.27 -30.03
C GLU A 556 5.90 -12.25 -31.09
N SER A 557 6.53 -11.08 -31.08
CA SER A 557 6.24 -9.94 -31.95
C SER A 557 7.55 -9.26 -32.36
N ASP A 558 7.57 -8.69 -33.56
CA ASP A 558 8.70 -7.88 -34.04
C ASP A 558 8.59 -6.40 -33.56
N GLU A 559 9.66 -5.62 -33.75
CA GLU A 559 9.65 -4.18 -33.41
C GLU A 559 8.57 -3.41 -34.16
N ALA A 560 8.30 -3.81 -35.43
CA ALA A 560 7.32 -3.13 -36.27
C ALA A 560 5.89 -3.38 -35.78
N ASP A 561 5.60 -4.56 -35.18
CA ASP A 561 4.32 -4.84 -34.52
C ASP A 561 4.14 -3.92 -33.32
N LEU A 562 5.18 -3.76 -32.46
CA LEU A 562 5.10 -2.89 -31.25
C LEU A 562 4.97 -1.41 -31.60
N VAL A 563 5.72 -0.92 -32.60
CA VAL A 563 5.59 0.46 -33.09
C VAL A 563 4.19 0.70 -33.65
N PHE A 564 3.65 -0.28 -34.40
CA PHE A 564 2.30 -0.20 -34.95
C PHE A 564 1.26 -0.10 -33.82
N LEU A 565 1.31 -0.98 -32.80
CA LEU A 565 0.38 -0.95 -31.67
C LEU A 565 0.50 0.34 -30.85
N ALA A 566 1.72 0.83 -30.60
CA ALA A 566 1.94 2.10 -29.88
C ALA A 566 1.29 3.31 -30.59
N ALA A 567 1.12 3.22 -31.92
CA ALA A 567 0.50 4.27 -32.74
C ALA A 567 -1.02 4.08 -32.95
N HIS A 568 -1.49 2.84 -33.08
CA HIS A 568 -2.83 2.53 -33.63
C HIS A 568 -3.76 1.77 -32.68
N ASP A 569 -3.26 1.21 -31.55
CA ASP A 569 -4.13 0.50 -30.63
C ASP A 569 -5.14 1.47 -30.01
N ASP A 570 -6.41 1.12 -30.03
CA ASP A 570 -7.51 1.92 -29.47
C ASP A 570 -7.73 1.67 -27.96
N ASP A 571 -7.09 0.60 -27.41
CA ASP A 571 -7.00 0.41 -25.96
C ASP A 571 -5.78 1.20 -25.42
N SER A 572 -6.04 2.18 -24.60
CA SER A 572 -5.00 3.08 -24.07
C SER A 572 -3.93 2.34 -23.26
N PHE A 573 -4.32 1.29 -22.51
CA PHE A 573 -3.35 0.47 -21.79
C PHE A 573 -2.48 -0.36 -22.74
N ALA A 574 -3.08 -0.98 -23.76
CA ALA A 574 -2.32 -1.76 -24.75
C ALA A 574 -1.36 -0.87 -25.56
N ARG A 575 -1.76 0.36 -25.87
CA ARG A 575 -0.89 1.38 -26.48
C ARG A 575 0.32 1.70 -25.60
N TYR A 576 0.09 1.93 -24.29
CA TYR A 576 1.15 2.10 -23.30
C TYR A 576 2.05 0.87 -23.22
N GLU A 577 1.46 -0.33 -23.15
CA GLU A 577 2.19 -1.60 -22.99
C GLU A 577 3.08 -1.90 -24.20
N ALA A 578 2.63 -1.60 -25.42
CA ALA A 578 3.42 -1.76 -26.63
C ALA A 578 4.69 -0.89 -26.60
N LEU A 579 4.56 0.37 -26.20
CA LEU A 579 5.69 1.28 -26.05
C LEU A 579 6.64 0.83 -24.91
N GLN A 580 6.10 0.43 -23.77
CA GLN A 580 6.91 -0.09 -22.66
C GLN A 580 7.64 -1.39 -23.07
N SER A 581 6.98 -2.30 -23.78
CA SER A 581 7.58 -3.54 -24.25
C SER A 581 8.76 -3.28 -25.22
N LEU A 582 8.61 -2.30 -26.12
CA LEU A 582 9.68 -1.88 -27.00
C LEU A 582 10.91 -1.39 -26.24
N ILE A 583 10.69 -0.53 -25.22
CA ILE A 583 11.75 0.03 -24.38
C ILE A 583 12.39 -1.06 -23.50
N VAL A 584 11.59 -1.91 -22.84
CA VAL A 584 12.06 -2.98 -21.96
C VAL A 584 12.93 -3.98 -22.74
N ARG A 585 12.48 -4.45 -23.89
CA ARG A 585 13.28 -5.38 -24.73
C ARG A 585 14.65 -4.78 -25.09
N HIS A 586 14.68 -3.52 -25.50
CA HIS A 586 15.92 -2.83 -25.80
C HIS A 586 16.85 -2.73 -24.59
N LEU A 587 16.34 -2.27 -23.45
CA LEU A 587 17.13 -2.06 -22.22
C LEU A 587 17.64 -3.37 -21.63
N VAL A 588 16.82 -4.43 -21.62
CA VAL A 588 17.21 -5.76 -21.13
C VAL A 588 18.32 -6.35 -22.01
N ALA A 589 18.17 -6.31 -23.32
CA ALA A 589 19.20 -6.79 -24.25
C ALA A 589 20.50 -5.98 -24.13
N ALA A 590 20.40 -4.66 -23.96
CA ALA A 590 21.55 -3.77 -23.74
C ALA A 590 22.28 -4.08 -22.43
N ALA A 591 21.56 -4.21 -21.33
CA ALA A 591 22.14 -4.49 -20.01
C ALA A 591 22.74 -5.90 -19.90
N SER A 592 22.22 -6.86 -20.67
CA SER A 592 22.80 -8.20 -20.82
C SER A 592 24.06 -8.25 -21.70
N GLY A 593 24.46 -7.13 -22.34
CA GLY A 593 25.58 -7.09 -23.27
C GLY A 593 25.31 -7.81 -24.61
N GLY A 594 24.03 -8.11 -24.92
CA GLY A 594 23.63 -8.88 -26.11
C GLY A 594 23.42 -8.05 -27.39
N LEU A 595 23.53 -6.72 -27.35
CA LEU A 595 23.31 -5.85 -28.50
C LEU A 595 24.60 -5.53 -29.24
N THR A 596 24.56 -5.75 -30.58
CA THR A 596 25.54 -5.13 -31.49
C THR A 596 25.30 -3.62 -31.60
N ASP A 597 26.29 -2.84 -32.02
CA ASP A 597 26.13 -1.39 -32.22
C ASP A 597 25.00 -1.06 -33.21
N ALA A 598 24.86 -1.85 -34.28
CA ALA A 598 23.78 -1.68 -35.25
C ALA A 598 22.39 -1.93 -34.62
N ALA A 599 22.23 -3.01 -33.87
CA ALA A 599 20.96 -3.31 -33.18
C ALA A 599 20.63 -2.26 -32.09
N ARG A 600 21.65 -1.78 -31.38
CA ARG A 600 21.49 -0.69 -30.40
C ARG A 600 21.00 0.59 -31.10
N ALA A 601 21.60 0.97 -32.24
CA ALA A 601 21.20 2.14 -32.98
C ALA A 601 19.78 2.01 -33.54
N SER A 602 19.43 0.85 -34.14
CA SER A 602 18.08 0.59 -34.64
C SER A 602 17.02 0.67 -33.57
N GLY A 603 17.22 -0.01 -32.44
CA GLY A 603 16.25 -0.01 -31.36
C GLY A 603 16.04 1.39 -30.72
N ARG A 604 17.12 2.19 -30.59
CA ARG A 604 17.01 3.59 -30.12
C ARG A 604 16.19 4.44 -31.09
N GLU A 605 16.40 4.31 -32.42
CA GLU A 605 15.63 5.05 -33.43
C GLU A 605 14.16 4.61 -33.47
N ALA A 606 13.85 3.32 -33.31
CA ALA A 606 12.47 2.84 -33.20
C ALA A 606 11.76 3.46 -31.99
N ILE A 607 12.42 3.48 -30.81
CA ILE A 607 11.89 4.12 -29.58
C ILE A 607 11.71 5.61 -29.80
N ALA A 608 12.69 6.31 -30.40
CA ALA A 608 12.59 7.74 -30.67
C ALA A 608 11.44 8.08 -31.63
N THR A 609 11.22 7.22 -32.65
CA THR A 609 10.10 7.38 -33.58
C THR A 609 8.75 7.24 -32.88
N ALA A 610 8.59 6.24 -31.98
CA ALA A 610 7.39 6.04 -31.20
C ALA A 610 7.13 7.21 -30.23
N LEU A 611 8.18 7.69 -29.54
CA LEU A 611 8.05 8.85 -28.64
C LEU A 611 7.79 10.15 -29.41
N ALA A 612 8.38 10.34 -30.60
CA ALA A 612 8.06 11.49 -31.44
C ALA A 612 6.59 11.51 -31.87
N ALA A 613 6.03 10.33 -32.21
CA ALA A 613 4.61 10.21 -32.53
C ALA A 613 3.73 10.59 -31.33
N VAL A 614 4.08 10.16 -30.10
CA VAL A 614 3.38 10.56 -28.85
C VAL A 614 3.46 12.07 -28.62
N LEU A 615 4.62 12.67 -28.85
CA LEU A 615 4.83 14.12 -28.66
C LEU A 615 4.08 14.97 -29.70
N ASP A 616 3.96 14.48 -30.93
CA ASP A 616 3.34 15.18 -32.05
C ASP A 616 1.82 14.88 -32.20
N ASP A 617 1.26 13.90 -31.45
CA ASP A 617 -0.15 13.50 -31.52
C ASP A 617 -1.06 14.58 -30.92
N ALA A 618 -1.73 15.36 -31.77
CA ALA A 618 -2.65 16.41 -31.34
C ALA A 618 -3.97 15.90 -30.72
N GLY A 619 -4.31 14.63 -30.94
CA GLY A 619 -5.51 14.00 -30.37
C GLY A 619 -5.31 13.42 -28.98
N LEU A 620 -4.06 13.31 -28.51
CA LEU A 620 -3.72 12.76 -27.22
C LEU A 620 -3.77 13.84 -26.14
N ASP A 621 -4.53 13.62 -25.06
CA ASP A 621 -4.50 14.51 -23.90
C ASP A 621 -3.16 14.44 -23.16
N ASP A 622 -2.86 15.50 -22.38
CA ASP A 622 -1.55 15.62 -21.73
C ASP A 622 -1.40 14.73 -20.49
N LEU A 623 -2.48 14.25 -19.86
CA LEU A 623 -2.38 13.24 -18.80
C LEU A 623 -1.85 11.94 -19.37
N MET A 624 -2.47 11.45 -20.45
CA MET A 624 -2.05 10.23 -21.13
C MET A 624 -0.68 10.39 -21.80
N ARG A 625 -0.41 11.55 -22.44
CA ARG A 625 0.92 11.85 -22.99
C ARG A 625 2.00 11.76 -21.91
N GLY A 626 1.74 12.31 -20.74
CA GLY A 626 2.66 12.24 -19.59
C GLY A 626 2.98 10.80 -19.18
N GLU A 627 1.99 9.89 -19.19
CA GLU A 627 2.21 8.46 -18.91
C GLU A 627 3.09 7.78 -19.93
N LEU A 628 2.85 8.03 -21.20
CA LEU A 628 3.62 7.44 -22.31
C LEU A 628 5.08 7.90 -22.34
N LEU A 629 5.41 9.06 -21.75
CA LEU A 629 6.77 9.58 -21.66
C LEU A 629 7.58 8.98 -20.49
N ILE A 630 6.96 8.24 -19.58
CA ILE A 630 7.66 7.62 -18.44
C ILE A 630 8.41 6.37 -18.89
N LEU A 631 9.72 6.37 -18.71
CA LEU A 631 10.55 5.18 -18.98
C LEU A 631 10.33 4.12 -17.89
N PRO A 632 10.45 2.80 -18.22
CA PRO A 632 10.39 1.72 -17.26
C PRO A 632 11.30 1.97 -16.07
N GLY A 633 10.79 1.73 -14.84
CA GLY A 633 11.58 1.84 -13.61
C GLY A 633 12.67 0.77 -13.52
N GLU A 634 13.80 1.09 -12.86
CA GLU A 634 14.92 0.15 -12.71
C GLU A 634 14.51 -1.12 -11.96
N GLY A 635 13.61 -1.02 -10.96
CA GLY A 635 13.07 -2.18 -10.25
C GLY A 635 12.28 -3.13 -11.16
N TYR A 636 11.43 -2.58 -12.04
CA TYR A 636 10.69 -3.40 -13.01
C TYR A 636 11.64 -4.04 -14.07
N LEU A 637 12.66 -3.29 -14.50
CA LEU A 637 13.70 -3.83 -15.37
C LEU A 637 14.47 -4.96 -14.70
N ALA A 638 14.78 -4.85 -13.41
CA ALA A 638 15.48 -5.90 -12.66
C ALA A 638 14.68 -7.21 -12.60
N GLU A 639 13.34 -7.17 -12.59
CA GLU A 639 12.49 -8.38 -12.65
C GLU A 639 12.63 -9.17 -13.95
N GLN A 640 13.16 -8.58 -15.02
CA GLN A 640 13.40 -9.25 -16.30
C GLN A 640 14.64 -10.14 -16.28
N PHE A 641 15.44 -10.11 -15.21
CA PHE A 641 16.68 -10.90 -15.09
C PHE A 641 16.52 -11.99 -14.02
N ALA A 642 17.17 -13.11 -14.21
CA ALA A 642 17.31 -14.11 -13.15
C ALA A 642 18.13 -13.55 -11.97
N ARG A 643 19.21 -12.83 -12.27
CA ARG A 643 20.02 -12.01 -11.36
C ARG A 643 20.32 -10.68 -12.03
N ALA A 644 19.90 -9.61 -11.42
CA ALA A 644 20.05 -8.27 -11.94
C ALA A 644 21.39 -7.64 -11.53
N ASP A 645 22.04 -6.93 -12.44
CA ASP A 645 23.11 -5.96 -12.13
C ASP A 645 22.51 -4.56 -12.14
N PRO A 646 22.27 -3.94 -10.97
CA PRO A 646 21.67 -2.60 -10.87
C PRO A 646 22.51 -1.54 -11.60
N THR A 647 23.85 -1.68 -11.62
CA THR A 647 24.75 -0.74 -12.30
C THR A 647 24.59 -0.81 -13.82
N ALA A 648 24.49 -2.03 -14.37
CA ALA A 648 24.30 -2.20 -15.82
C ALA A 648 22.91 -1.69 -16.25
N ILE A 649 21.86 -2.01 -15.51
CA ILE A 649 20.49 -1.55 -15.80
C ILE A 649 20.45 -0.02 -15.80
N ARG A 650 20.97 0.61 -14.77
CA ARG A 650 21.01 2.09 -14.65
C ARG A 650 21.79 2.72 -15.79
N ARG A 651 22.99 2.22 -16.08
CA ARG A 651 23.84 2.75 -17.17
C ARG A 651 23.08 2.75 -18.51
N GLU A 652 22.43 1.65 -18.85
CA GLU A 652 21.73 1.54 -20.14
C GLU A 652 20.45 2.40 -20.16
N ARG A 653 19.71 2.46 -19.04
CA ARG A 653 18.49 3.27 -18.92
C ARG A 653 18.80 4.77 -19.01
N GLU A 654 19.77 5.25 -18.25
CA GLU A 654 20.18 6.67 -18.28
C GLU A 654 20.85 7.02 -19.62
N GLY A 655 21.62 6.08 -20.19
CA GLY A 655 22.20 6.23 -21.53
C GLY A 655 21.13 6.35 -22.62
N LEU A 656 20.07 5.57 -22.58
CA LEU A 656 18.91 5.67 -23.50
C LEU A 656 18.19 7.02 -23.28
N LYS A 657 17.91 7.39 -22.02
CA LYS A 657 17.26 8.67 -21.70
C LYS A 657 18.04 9.87 -22.23
N GLY A 658 19.35 9.91 -22.02
CA GLY A 658 20.21 10.99 -22.52
C GLY A 658 20.23 11.05 -24.06
N TRP A 659 20.29 9.90 -24.72
CA TRP A 659 20.23 9.82 -26.17
C TRP A 659 18.89 10.33 -26.73
N LEU A 660 17.75 9.88 -26.15
CA LEU A 660 16.41 10.33 -26.52
C LEU A 660 16.23 11.83 -26.27
N ALA A 661 16.76 12.35 -25.14
CA ALA A 661 16.73 13.76 -24.81
C ALA A 661 17.46 14.60 -25.88
N GLY A 662 18.64 14.20 -26.33
CA GLY A 662 19.36 14.86 -27.41
C GLY A 662 18.63 14.78 -28.75
N ARG A 663 18.09 13.59 -29.07
CA ARG A 663 17.40 13.32 -30.35
C ARG A 663 16.07 14.08 -30.51
N LEU A 664 15.36 14.32 -29.39
CA LEU A 664 14.04 14.95 -29.35
C LEU A 664 14.04 16.30 -28.63
N LEU A 665 15.19 16.92 -28.43
CA LEU A 665 15.38 18.12 -27.61
C LEU A 665 14.41 19.25 -27.92
N ALA A 666 14.25 19.58 -29.20
CA ALA A 666 13.34 20.66 -29.64
C ALA A 666 11.88 20.37 -29.27
N ARG A 667 11.45 19.09 -29.34
CA ARG A 667 10.08 18.70 -28.95
C ARG A 667 9.86 18.80 -27.45
N PHE A 668 10.79 18.34 -26.63
CA PHE A 668 10.71 18.49 -25.16
C PHE A 668 10.76 19.94 -24.73
N THR A 669 11.55 20.79 -25.39
CA THR A 669 11.59 22.23 -25.14
C THR A 669 10.22 22.87 -25.45
N ALA A 670 9.65 22.59 -26.62
CA ALA A 670 8.36 23.09 -27.03
C ALA A 670 7.21 22.61 -26.11
N LEU A 671 7.26 21.34 -25.68
CA LEU A 671 6.30 20.76 -24.73
C LEU A 671 6.35 21.49 -23.40
N HIS A 672 7.55 21.72 -22.83
CA HIS A 672 7.74 22.49 -21.60
C HIS A 672 7.23 23.93 -21.74
N ASP A 673 7.59 24.64 -22.83
CA ASP A 673 7.20 26.03 -23.06
C ASP A 673 5.65 26.16 -23.17
N ARG A 674 5.00 25.24 -23.89
CA ARG A 674 3.54 25.17 -24.01
C ARG A 674 2.89 24.93 -22.65
N ALA A 675 3.40 23.97 -21.89
CA ALA A 675 2.85 23.60 -20.59
C ALA A 675 3.01 24.71 -19.52
N CYS A 676 4.09 25.52 -19.59
CA CYS A 676 4.28 26.67 -18.73
C CYS A 676 3.26 27.80 -18.94
N ALA A 677 2.59 27.84 -20.08
CA ALA A 677 1.57 28.85 -20.37
C ALA A 677 0.18 28.52 -19.77
N VAL A 678 -0.01 27.33 -19.23
CA VAL A 678 -1.29 26.89 -18.63
C VAL A 678 -1.36 27.34 -17.18
N PRO A 679 -2.37 28.13 -16.77
CA PRO A 679 -2.54 28.57 -15.38
C PRO A 679 -2.91 27.39 -14.48
N PHE A 680 -2.68 27.57 -13.18
CA PHE A 680 -3.06 26.56 -12.19
C PHE A 680 -4.58 26.37 -12.11
N ALA A 681 -5.02 25.14 -12.22
CA ALA A 681 -6.36 24.64 -11.91
C ALA A 681 -6.27 23.15 -11.55
N LEU A 682 -7.31 22.59 -10.93
CA LEU A 682 -7.38 21.17 -10.58
C LEU A 682 -8.10 20.31 -11.63
N ASP A 683 -8.47 20.89 -12.77
CA ASP A 683 -9.06 20.14 -13.87
C ASP A 683 -8.03 19.29 -14.63
N ALA A 684 -8.51 18.33 -15.42
CA ALA A 684 -7.68 17.38 -16.14
C ALA A 684 -6.68 18.04 -17.11
N ALA A 685 -7.07 19.15 -17.77
CA ALA A 685 -6.19 19.82 -18.74
C ALA A 685 -5.01 20.50 -18.04
N ALA A 686 -5.25 21.23 -16.95
CA ALA A 686 -4.21 21.91 -16.18
C ALA A 686 -3.28 20.90 -15.46
N ARG A 687 -3.83 19.80 -14.93
CA ARG A 687 -3.07 18.70 -14.32
C ARG A 687 -2.21 17.98 -15.36
N GLY A 688 -2.76 17.72 -16.55
CA GLY A 688 -2.01 17.16 -17.67
C GLY A 688 -0.83 18.05 -18.08
N ALA A 689 -1.06 19.36 -18.19
CA ALA A 689 0.01 20.33 -18.48
C ALA A 689 1.14 20.27 -17.45
N ARG A 690 0.85 20.23 -16.14
CA ARG A 690 1.87 20.07 -15.09
C ARG A 690 2.61 18.73 -15.19
N LYS A 691 1.91 17.64 -15.53
CA LYS A 691 2.50 16.31 -15.72
C LYS A 691 3.51 16.31 -16.88
N VAL A 692 3.14 16.82 -18.06
CA VAL A 692 4.06 16.88 -19.20
C VAL A 692 5.16 17.92 -19.01
N LYS A 693 4.91 19.01 -18.28
CA LYS A 693 5.94 19.98 -17.88
C LYS A 693 7.06 19.30 -17.09
N THR A 694 6.72 18.52 -16.08
CA THR A 694 7.67 17.78 -15.26
C THR A 694 8.40 16.71 -16.09
N GLN A 695 7.69 15.95 -16.94
CA GLN A 695 8.32 14.96 -17.82
C GLN A 695 9.30 15.60 -18.81
N ALA A 696 8.95 16.73 -19.38
CA ALA A 696 9.84 17.48 -20.26
C ALA A 696 11.14 17.89 -19.54
N LEU A 697 11.05 18.42 -18.29
CA LEU A 697 12.24 18.73 -17.49
C LEU A 697 13.12 17.53 -17.21
N VAL A 698 12.55 16.34 -16.99
CA VAL A 698 13.33 15.10 -16.78
C VAL A 698 14.20 14.78 -18.01
N TYR A 699 13.67 14.94 -19.23
CA TYR A 699 14.44 14.74 -20.46
C TYR A 699 15.41 15.90 -20.70
N LEU A 700 15.00 17.15 -20.49
CA LEU A 700 15.86 18.31 -20.64
C LEU A 700 17.07 18.23 -19.70
N ALA A 701 16.89 17.74 -18.47
CA ALA A 701 18.00 17.52 -17.53
C ALA A 701 19.03 16.50 -18.04
N ALA A 702 18.59 15.49 -18.80
CA ALA A 702 19.46 14.48 -19.37
C ALA A 702 20.17 14.95 -20.67
N GLY A 703 19.57 15.84 -21.45
CA GLY A 703 20.08 16.28 -22.75
C GLY A 703 20.72 17.67 -22.79
N ALA A 704 20.28 18.57 -21.89
CA ALA A 704 20.71 19.96 -21.80
C ALA A 704 20.68 20.45 -20.33
N PRO A 705 21.56 19.90 -19.46
CA PRO A 705 21.45 20.08 -18.00
C PRO A 705 21.51 21.54 -17.54
N GLU A 706 22.31 22.41 -18.20
CA GLU A 706 22.39 23.83 -17.85
C GLU A 706 21.08 24.57 -18.18
N GLU A 707 20.46 24.27 -19.32
CA GLU A 707 19.16 24.80 -19.72
C GLU A 707 18.07 24.31 -18.80
N ALA A 708 18.07 23.00 -18.47
CA ALA A 708 17.12 22.42 -17.51
C ALA A 708 17.24 23.06 -16.13
N ALA A 709 18.46 23.31 -15.63
CA ALA A 709 18.68 23.98 -14.36
C ALA A 709 18.10 25.41 -14.35
N ARG A 710 18.30 26.20 -15.45
CA ARG A 710 17.73 27.54 -15.57
C ARG A 710 16.21 27.52 -15.60
N ARG A 711 15.61 26.59 -16.40
CA ARG A 711 14.16 26.42 -16.51
C ARG A 711 13.53 25.97 -15.20
N ALA A 712 14.15 24.99 -14.54
CA ALA A 712 13.67 24.50 -13.25
C ALA A 712 13.76 25.58 -12.17
N ALA A 713 14.83 26.36 -12.11
CA ALA A 713 14.94 27.47 -11.15
C ALA A 713 13.87 28.55 -11.41
N ALA A 714 13.64 28.92 -12.67
CA ALA A 714 12.58 29.87 -13.03
C ALA A 714 11.16 29.34 -12.72
N GLN A 715 10.92 28.04 -12.98
CA GLN A 715 9.66 27.40 -12.63
C GLN A 715 9.43 27.36 -11.12
N TYR A 716 10.46 27.04 -10.35
CA TYR A 716 10.41 27.06 -8.88
C TYR A 716 10.01 28.43 -8.33
N ASP A 717 10.63 29.51 -8.86
CA ASP A 717 10.38 30.87 -8.41
C ASP A 717 8.98 31.37 -8.80
N ALA A 718 8.49 30.98 -9.96
CA ALA A 718 7.18 31.36 -10.48
C ALA A 718 6.00 30.50 -9.98
N ALA A 719 6.30 29.33 -9.33
CA ALA A 719 5.28 28.38 -8.96
C ALA A 719 4.29 28.91 -7.92
N ASP A 720 3.00 28.83 -8.25
CA ASP A 720 1.85 29.12 -7.39
C ASP A 720 1.19 27.84 -6.82
N ASN A 721 1.80 26.68 -7.08
CA ASN A 721 1.33 25.39 -6.63
C ASN A 721 2.50 24.43 -6.33
N MET A 722 2.25 23.43 -5.48
CA MET A 722 3.26 22.49 -5.03
C MET A 722 3.71 21.53 -6.15
N THR A 723 2.86 21.16 -7.10
CA THR A 723 3.24 20.26 -8.21
C THR A 723 4.35 20.88 -9.04
N ASP A 724 4.21 22.12 -9.43
CA ASP A 724 5.23 22.84 -10.20
C ASP A 724 6.49 23.09 -9.39
N ARG A 725 6.36 23.49 -8.11
CA ARG A 725 7.49 23.75 -7.22
C ARG A 725 8.29 22.49 -6.94
N GLN A 726 7.61 21.39 -6.60
CA GLN A 726 8.25 20.11 -6.34
C GLN A 726 8.86 19.50 -7.62
N GLY A 727 8.19 19.58 -8.77
CA GLY A 727 8.71 19.09 -10.05
C GLY A 727 9.99 19.80 -10.47
N ALA A 728 10.06 21.12 -10.28
CA ALA A 728 11.27 21.91 -10.50
C ALA A 728 12.40 21.50 -9.53
N LEU A 729 12.07 21.38 -8.24
CA LEU A 729 13.06 21.02 -7.21
C LEU A 729 13.57 19.59 -7.39
N MET A 730 12.73 18.64 -7.81
CA MET A 730 13.15 17.28 -8.15
C MET A 730 14.19 17.27 -9.27
N THR A 731 14.00 18.09 -10.31
CA THR A 731 14.97 18.25 -11.39
C THR A 731 16.29 18.83 -10.87
N LEU A 732 16.23 19.89 -10.08
CA LEU A 732 17.42 20.54 -9.49
C LEU A 732 18.16 19.59 -8.54
N CYS A 733 17.45 18.76 -7.76
CA CYS A 733 18.08 17.79 -6.86
C CYS A 733 18.99 16.79 -7.58
N GLY A 734 18.68 16.45 -8.84
CA GLY A 734 19.52 15.57 -9.66
C GLY A 734 20.73 16.23 -10.33
N LEU A 735 20.85 17.57 -10.28
CA LEU A 735 21.86 18.33 -11.00
C LEU A 735 22.90 18.96 -10.07
N SER A 736 24.17 18.94 -10.48
CA SER A 736 25.26 19.66 -9.79
C SER A 736 25.24 21.12 -10.20
N THR A 737 24.40 21.93 -9.55
CA THR A 737 24.22 23.37 -9.85
C THR A 737 24.06 24.18 -8.56
N PRO A 738 24.54 25.45 -8.51
CA PRO A 738 24.32 26.33 -7.35
C PRO A 738 22.85 26.52 -7.00
N ALA A 739 21.97 26.53 -8.00
CA ALA A 739 20.51 26.65 -7.81
C ALA A 739 19.93 25.51 -6.95
N ARG A 740 20.54 24.32 -6.97
CA ARG A 740 20.13 23.18 -6.12
C ARG A 740 20.17 23.53 -4.64
N ALA A 741 21.31 23.97 -4.15
CA ALA A 741 21.47 24.30 -2.72
C ALA A 741 20.60 25.50 -2.33
N GLU A 742 20.52 26.53 -3.20
CA GLU A 742 19.71 27.72 -2.98
C GLU A 742 18.23 27.37 -2.84
N LYS A 743 17.66 26.59 -3.78
CA LYS A 743 16.23 26.28 -3.80
C LYS A 743 15.86 25.25 -2.74
N LEU A 744 16.74 24.31 -2.37
CA LEU A 744 16.52 23.40 -1.24
C LEU A 744 16.46 24.17 0.09
N ALA A 745 17.36 25.14 0.31
CA ALA A 745 17.35 25.98 1.51
C ALA A 745 16.12 26.90 1.54
N ASP A 746 15.71 27.45 0.39
CA ASP A 746 14.51 28.28 0.28
C ASP A 746 13.25 27.45 0.58
N PHE A 747 13.14 26.24 0.02
CA PHE A 747 12.01 25.33 0.24
C PHE A 747 11.85 24.98 1.72
N GLN A 748 12.92 24.57 2.39
CA GLN A 748 12.90 24.28 3.82
C GLN A 748 12.48 25.49 4.65
N ARG A 749 13.03 26.67 4.33
CA ARG A 749 12.72 27.91 5.07
C ARG A 749 11.28 28.36 4.88
N ARG A 750 10.73 28.27 3.65
CA ARG A 750 9.34 28.61 3.35
C ARG A 750 8.34 27.78 4.09
N HIS A 751 8.64 26.50 4.26
CA HIS A 751 7.73 25.51 4.81
C HIS A 751 8.19 24.99 6.19
N ALA A 752 9.03 25.76 6.89
CA ALA A 752 9.42 25.45 8.26
C ALA A 752 8.19 25.25 9.16
N GLY A 753 8.14 24.13 9.87
CA GLY A 753 7.00 23.75 10.72
C GLY A 753 5.85 23.02 10.00
N ASN A 754 5.85 22.93 8.66
CA ASN A 754 4.88 22.11 7.94
C ASN A 754 5.45 20.70 7.73
N ALA A 755 5.05 19.75 8.57
CA ALA A 755 5.58 18.39 8.57
C ALA A 755 5.43 17.69 7.21
N LEU A 756 4.27 17.83 6.53
CA LEU A 756 4.01 17.20 5.24
C LEU A 756 4.94 17.70 4.12
N VAL A 757 5.26 18.99 4.14
CA VAL A 757 6.16 19.56 3.14
C VAL A 757 7.63 19.26 3.47
N ILE A 758 7.99 19.26 4.75
CA ILE A 758 9.33 18.84 5.18
C ILE A 758 9.57 17.36 4.86
N ASP A 759 8.56 16.49 4.93
CA ASP A 759 8.68 15.10 4.46
C ASP A 759 8.98 15.03 2.95
N LYS A 760 8.39 15.90 2.13
CA LYS A 760 8.75 16.04 0.71
C LYS A 760 10.21 16.47 0.52
N TRP A 761 10.69 17.41 1.33
CA TRP A 761 12.06 17.88 1.30
C TRP A 761 13.09 16.77 1.60
N PHE A 762 12.80 15.89 2.56
CA PHE A 762 13.61 14.70 2.83
C PHE A 762 13.58 13.73 1.65
N SER A 763 12.39 13.43 1.13
CA SER A 763 12.19 12.44 0.06
C SER A 763 12.86 12.86 -1.25
N LEU A 764 12.79 14.13 -1.62
CA LEU A 764 13.41 14.67 -2.84
C LEU A 764 14.93 14.50 -2.85
N GLN A 765 15.57 14.66 -1.70
CA GLN A 765 17.02 14.52 -1.58
C GLN A 765 17.44 13.04 -1.52
N ALA A 766 16.70 12.22 -0.77
CA ALA A 766 17.00 10.79 -0.63
C ALA A 766 16.74 10.01 -1.94
N GLY A 767 15.69 10.38 -2.69
CA GLY A 767 15.35 9.79 -3.99
C GLY A 767 16.12 10.40 -5.17
N SER A 768 17.02 11.37 -4.92
CA SER A 768 17.74 12.09 -5.96
C SER A 768 18.70 11.20 -6.75
N LEU A 769 18.82 11.48 -8.05
CA LEU A 769 19.79 10.83 -8.94
C LEU A 769 21.21 11.44 -8.80
N HIS A 770 21.41 12.40 -7.92
CA HIS A 770 22.71 13.04 -7.70
C HIS A 770 23.75 12.01 -7.20
N PRO A 771 25.01 12.06 -7.66
CA PRO A 771 26.05 11.12 -7.20
C PRO A 771 26.24 11.08 -5.67
N ASP A 772 26.04 12.23 -4.99
CA ASP A 772 26.21 12.34 -3.55
C ASP A 772 24.96 11.98 -2.73
N ALA A 773 23.94 11.34 -3.34
CA ALA A 773 22.67 11.01 -2.66
C ALA A 773 22.88 10.19 -1.37
N LEU A 774 23.81 9.23 -1.36
CA LEU A 774 24.16 8.45 -0.18
C LEU A 774 24.72 9.33 0.96
N ALA A 775 25.59 10.26 0.63
CA ALA A 775 26.16 11.21 1.62
C ALA A 775 25.07 12.16 2.15
N HIS A 776 24.14 12.60 1.29
CA HIS A 776 23.00 13.44 1.72
C HIS A 776 22.07 12.68 2.68
N VAL A 777 21.75 11.42 2.43
CA VAL A 777 20.92 10.60 3.33
C VAL A 777 21.56 10.52 4.72
N LYS A 778 22.87 10.28 4.80
CA LYS A 778 23.61 10.26 6.08
C LYS A 778 23.55 11.60 6.82
N ALA A 779 23.71 12.71 6.10
CA ALA A 779 23.59 14.05 6.69
C ALA A 779 22.16 14.34 7.17
N LEU A 780 21.15 13.96 6.39
CA LEU A 780 19.75 14.15 6.72
C LEU A 780 19.28 13.31 7.92
N ALA A 781 19.86 12.14 8.15
CA ALA A 781 19.58 11.33 9.34
C ALA A 781 19.97 12.04 10.66
N GLY A 782 20.91 12.97 10.60
CA GLY A 782 21.31 13.83 11.74
C GLY A 782 20.64 15.21 11.75
N HIS A 783 19.68 15.46 10.86
CA HIS A 783 19.03 16.76 10.77
C HIS A 783 18.07 17.02 11.93
N ALA A 784 17.96 18.28 12.39
CA ALA A 784 17.13 18.67 13.54
C ALA A 784 15.63 18.33 13.36
N ASP A 785 15.16 18.35 12.12
CA ASP A 785 13.77 17.98 11.78
C ASP A 785 13.57 16.47 11.62
N PHE A 786 14.62 15.63 11.74
CA PHE A 786 14.48 14.17 11.63
C PHE A 786 14.19 13.55 13.01
N THR A 787 13.29 12.56 13.03
CA THR A 787 13.00 11.74 14.22
C THR A 787 12.65 10.31 13.82
N LEU A 788 13.02 9.34 14.66
CA LEU A 788 12.65 7.93 14.50
C LEU A 788 11.23 7.62 15.03
N THR A 789 10.65 8.51 15.82
CA THR A 789 9.34 8.27 16.47
C THR A 789 8.15 8.58 15.57
N ASN A 790 8.34 9.33 14.47
CA ASN A 790 7.29 9.61 13.51
C ASN A 790 7.44 8.73 12.25
N PRO A 791 6.51 7.80 11.97
CA PRO A 791 6.61 6.89 10.83
C PRO A 791 6.65 7.60 9.46
N ASN A 792 5.98 8.75 9.31
CA ASN A 792 6.03 9.53 8.06
C ASN A 792 7.42 10.07 7.80
N ARG A 793 8.08 10.63 8.82
CA ARG A 793 9.44 11.16 8.73
C ARG A 793 10.46 10.06 8.42
N VAL A 794 10.34 8.89 9.06
CA VAL A 794 11.21 7.74 8.77
C VAL A 794 11.02 7.28 7.33
N ARG A 795 9.76 7.14 6.86
CA ARG A 795 9.47 6.74 5.48
C ARG A 795 9.95 7.77 4.46
N SER A 796 9.80 9.06 4.74
CA SER A 796 10.22 10.14 3.83
C SER A 796 11.71 10.11 3.52
N LEU A 797 12.55 9.75 4.47
CA LEU A 797 13.98 9.62 4.27
C LEU A 797 14.35 8.22 3.76
N TYR A 798 14.06 7.19 4.52
CA TYR A 798 14.65 5.87 4.31
C TYR A 798 13.91 5.01 3.28
N MET A 799 12.59 5.17 3.11
CA MET A 799 11.90 4.46 2.04
C MET A 799 12.23 5.08 0.68
N ALA A 800 12.33 6.42 0.60
CA ALA A 800 12.80 7.10 -0.61
C ALA A 800 14.25 6.71 -0.97
N PHE A 801 15.11 6.54 0.04
CA PHE A 801 16.48 6.04 -0.13
C PHE A 801 16.50 4.57 -0.62
N ALA A 802 15.75 3.67 0.02
CA ALA A 802 15.69 2.27 -0.39
C ALA A 802 15.09 2.09 -1.80
N ALA A 803 14.22 3.01 -2.21
CA ALA A 803 13.67 3.07 -3.57
C ALA A 803 14.59 3.74 -4.61
N ASN A 804 15.76 4.28 -4.19
CA ASN A 804 16.77 4.85 -5.07
C ASN A 804 17.87 3.81 -5.40
N PRO A 805 17.80 3.08 -6.53
CA PRO A 805 18.71 1.98 -6.79
C PRO A 805 20.17 2.39 -6.85
N ALA A 806 20.48 3.64 -7.27
CA ALA A 806 21.84 4.14 -7.34
C ALA A 806 22.50 4.26 -5.98
N ALA A 807 21.77 4.77 -4.99
CA ALA A 807 22.28 4.97 -3.64
C ALA A 807 22.16 3.69 -2.79
N PHE A 808 21.03 2.99 -2.89
CA PHE A 808 20.79 1.77 -2.14
C PHE A 808 21.72 0.62 -2.56
N HIS A 809 21.92 0.44 -3.88
CA HIS A 809 22.81 -0.58 -4.44
C HIS A 809 24.25 -0.07 -4.70
N ASP A 810 24.71 0.89 -3.91
CA ASP A 810 26.11 1.31 -3.99
C ASP A 810 27.07 0.10 -3.81
N PRO A 811 28.09 -0.07 -4.66
CA PRO A 811 28.97 -1.24 -4.61
C PRO A 811 29.69 -1.48 -3.29
N SER A 812 29.85 -0.45 -2.46
CA SER A 812 30.44 -0.58 -1.11
C SER A 812 29.58 -1.37 -0.12
N GLY A 813 28.27 -1.57 -0.42
CA GLY A 813 27.30 -2.16 0.50
C GLY A 813 26.86 -1.22 1.63
N GLU A 814 27.29 0.03 1.63
CA GLU A 814 26.93 1.01 2.68
C GLU A 814 25.44 1.28 2.71
N GLY A 815 24.76 1.27 1.54
CA GLY A 815 23.30 1.41 1.47
C GLY A 815 22.56 0.32 2.24
N TYR A 816 23.03 -0.91 2.18
CA TYR A 816 22.44 -2.04 2.89
C TYR A 816 22.64 -1.93 4.39
N ARG A 817 23.84 -1.49 4.80
CA ARG A 817 24.17 -1.26 6.22
C ARG A 817 23.29 -0.18 6.83
N ILE A 818 23.07 0.93 6.12
CA ILE A 818 22.20 2.02 6.59
C ILE A 818 20.78 1.50 6.88
N ILE A 819 20.20 0.69 5.99
CA ILE A 819 18.86 0.12 6.20
C ILE A 819 18.87 -0.91 7.34
N ALA A 820 19.91 -1.74 7.47
CA ALA A 820 20.01 -2.69 8.57
C ALA A 820 20.18 -1.98 9.93
N ASP A 821 20.98 -0.92 10.00
CA ASP A 821 21.12 -0.09 11.20
C ASP A 821 19.80 0.61 11.58
N LEU A 822 19.04 1.08 10.59
CA LEU A 822 17.72 1.64 10.81
C LEU A 822 16.77 0.59 11.40
N ILE A 823 16.70 -0.62 10.81
CA ILE A 823 15.85 -1.70 11.30
C ILE A 823 16.15 -2.00 12.77
N LEU A 824 17.42 -2.17 13.13
CA LEU A 824 17.84 -2.46 14.49
C LEU A 824 17.55 -1.32 15.48
N ALA A 825 17.66 -0.07 15.05
CA ALA A 825 17.33 1.08 15.88
C ALA A 825 15.83 1.28 16.06
N LEU A 826 15.04 0.93 15.04
CA LEU A 826 13.62 1.18 14.99
C LEU A 826 12.78 0.06 15.62
N ASP A 827 13.27 -1.20 15.56
CA ASP A 827 12.55 -2.39 16.05
C ASP A 827 12.07 -2.28 17.51
N PRO A 828 12.88 -1.79 18.48
CA PRO A 828 12.39 -1.59 19.84
C PRO A 828 11.43 -0.41 20.00
N ILE A 829 11.38 0.54 19.04
CA ILE A 829 10.53 1.73 19.06
C ILE A 829 9.19 1.42 18.41
N ASN A 830 9.22 0.88 17.17
CA ASN A 830 8.06 0.58 16.35
C ASN A 830 8.34 -0.62 15.45
N ALA A 831 8.02 -1.80 15.94
CA ALA A 831 8.29 -3.09 15.30
C ALA A 831 7.67 -3.20 13.90
N GLN A 832 6.41 -2.77 13.76
CA GLN A 832 5.70 -2.80 12.48
C GLN A 832 6.36 -1.92 11.42
N THR A 833 6.82 -0.73 11.81
CA THR A 833 7.55 0.16 10.88
C THR A 833 8.92 -0.41 10.55
N ALA A 834 9.66 -0.99 11.52
CA ALA A 834 10.96 -1.62 11.30
C ALA A 834 10.88 -2.77 10.29
N ALA A 835 9.92 -3.67 10.47
CA ALA A 835 9.73 -4.83 9.60
C ALA A 835 9.50 -4.46 8.13
N ARG A 836 8.87 -3.31 7.86
CA ARG A 836 8.63 -2.81 6.49
C ARG A 836 9.91 -2.41 5.74
N PHE A 837 11.05 -2.27 6.41
CA PHE A 837 12.35 -2.03 5.78
C PHE A 837 13.15 -3.29 5.47
N VAL A 838 12.67 -4.49 5.86
CA VAL A 838 13.35 -5.76 5.57
C VAL A 838 13.22 -6.19 4.10
N PRO A 839 12.05 -6.08 3.42
CA PRO A 839 11.86 -6.57 2.06
C PRO A 839 12.88 -6.10 1.02
N PRO A 840 13.36 -4.83 1.01
CA PRO A 840 14.43 -4.41 0.10
C PRO A 840 15.70 -5.27 0.21
N LEU A 841 16.10 -5.66 1.43
CA LEU A 841 17.25 -6.55 1.66
C LEU A 841 16.90 -8.02 1.30
N GLY A 842 15.65 -8.43 1.48
CA GLY A 842 15.17 -9.79 1.19
C GLY A 842 15.31 -10.20 -0.28
N ARG A 843 15.48 -9.23 -1.18
CA ARG A 843 15.65 -9.49 -2.62
C ARG A 843 17.06 -9.94 -3.04
N TRP A 844 17.97 -10.19 -2.11
CA TRP A 844 19.39 -10.47 -2.36
C TRP A 844 19.63 -11.59 -3.38
N ARG A 845 18.78 -12.64 -3.44
CA ARG A 845 18.92 -13.73 -4.40
C ARG A 845 18.68 -13.32 -5.87
N ARG A 846 18.04 -12.17 -6.08
CA ARG A 846 17.72 -11.60 -7.39
C ARG A 846 18.77 -10.61 -7.90
N ILE A 847 19.80 -10.33 -7.08
CA ILE A 847 20.88 -9.38 -7.37
C ILE A 847 22.17 -10.17 -7.69
N GLU A 848 23.09 -9.55 -8.43
CA GLU A 848 24.38 -10.14 -8.76
C GLU A 848 25.17 -10.53 -7.50
N GLU A 849 26.09 -11.48 -7.63
CA GLU A 849 26.67 -12.22 -6.53
C GLU A 849 27.41 -11.35 -5.50
N GLY A 850 28.12 -10.29 -5.94
CA GLY A 850 28.86 -9.40 -5.04
C GLY A 850 27.95 -8.66 -4.09
N ARG A 851 26.93 -7.98 -4.62
CA ARG A 851 25.94 -7.28 -3.80
C ARG A 851 25.03 -8.23 -3.02
N ALA A 852 24.68 -9.37 -3.60
CA ALA A 852 23.89 -10.39 -2.92
C ALA A 852 24.54 -10.85 -1.62
N ALA A 853 25.86 -11.07 -1.62
CA ALA A 853 26.61 -11.46 -0.42
C ALA A 853 26.58 -10.36 0.66
N LEU A 854 26.70 -9.09 0.27
CA LEU A 854 26.62 -7.96 1.20
C LEU A 854 25.21 -7.80 1.81
N MET A 855 24.15 -7.91 0.98
CA MET A 855 22.76 -7.85 1.45
C MET A 855 22.45 -8.99 2.44
N ARG A 856 22.88 -10.21 2.11
CA ARG A 856 22.70 -11.37 2.96
C ARG A 856 23.41 -11.21 4.30
N ALA A 857 24.65 -10.70 4.30
CA ALA A 857 25.39 -10.46 5.53
C ALA A 857 24.67 -9.49 6.48
N GLU A 858 24.01 -8.46 5.95
CA GLU A 858 23.20 -7.54 6.76
C GLU A 858 21.94 -8.20 7.31
N LEU A 859 21.25 -9.06 6.54
CA LEU A 859 20.13 -9.84 7.04
C LEU A 859 20.55 -10.81 8.15
N GLU A 860 21.72 -11.49 8.00
CA GLU A 860 22.29 -12.36 9.02
C GLU A 860 22.65 -11.58 10.29
N ARG A 861 23.17 -10.35 10.14
CA ARG A 861 23.45 -9.44 11.27
C ARG A 861 22.17 -9.05 12.01
N ILE A 862 21.09 -8.73 11.30
CA ILE A 862 19.79 -8.44 11.93
C ILE A 862 19.27 -9.67 12.64
N ALA A 863 19.28 -10.85 11.99
CA ALA A 863 18.80 -12.11 12.57
C ALA A 863 19.54 -12.50 13.86
N ALA A 864 20.80 -12.11 14.00
CA ALA A 864 21.62 -12.37 15.20
C ALA A 864 21.37 -11.36 16.34
N ALA A 865 20.59 -10.31 16.12
CA ALA A 865 20.31 -9.33 17.16
C ALA A 865 19.40 -9.93 18.25
N PRO A 866 19.70 -9.65 19.54
CA PRO A 866 18.84 -10.13 20.63
C PRO A 866 17.51 -9.38 20.65
N ASN A 867 16.47 -10.08 21.10
CA ASN A 867 15.13 -9.49 21.37
C ASN A 867 14.46 -8.83 20.17
N LEU A 868 14.65 -9.36 18.96
CA LEU A 868 13.89 -8.91 17.80
C LEU A 868 12.38 -9.08 18.04
N SER A 869 11.61 -8.09 17.56
CA SER A 869 10.15 -8.21 17.49
C SER A 869 9.71 -9.39 16.64
N ARG A 870 8.47 -9.85 16.82
CA ARG A 870 7.87 -10.90 15.97
C ARG A 870 7.82 -10.49 14.51
N ASP A 871 7.48 -9.22 14.27
CA ASP A 871 7.40 -8.58 12.96
C ASP A 871 8.72 -8.70 12.21
N THR A 872 9.78 -8.16 12.78
CA THR A 872 11.12 -8.15 12.17
C THR A 872 11.69 -9.56 12.08
N PHE A 873 11.51 -10.39 13.12
CA PHE A 873 12.00 -11.78 13.12
C PHE A 873 11.41 -12.58 11.95
N GLU A 874 10.09 -12.54 11.74
CA GLU A 874 9.44 -13.28 10.65
C GLU A 874 9.94 -12.79 9.28
N GLN A 875 10.01 -11.48 9.06
CA GLN A 875 10.46 -10.91 7.79
C GLN A 875 11.92 -11.30 7.47
N VAL A 876 12.81 -11.21 8.45
CA VAL A 876 14.24 -11.51 8.27
C VAL A 876 14.46 -13.01 8.05
N THR A 877 13.85 -13.87 8.86
CA THR A 877 14.01 -15.32 8.73
C THR A 877 13.46 -15.86 7.42
N ARG A 878 12.29 -15.39 6.97
CA ARG A 878 11.74 -15.72 5.64
C ARG A 878 12.65 -15.21 4.51
N SER A 879 13.24 -14.03 4.66
CA SER A 879 14.16 -13.47 3.66
C SER A 879 15.45 -14.25 3.53
N LEU A 880 15.93 -14.89 4.61
CA LEU A 880 17.10 -15.77 4.62
C LEU A 880 16.78 -17.20 4.17
N GLY A 881 15.60 -17.74 4.48
CA GLY A 881 15.13 -19.10 4.13
C GLY A 881 14.67 -19.17 2.71
#